data_469c5b853074507eb4ba2eeaa8239623
#
_entry.id   469c5b853074507eb4ba2eeaa8239623
#
_cell.length_a   1.000
_cell.length_b   1.000
_cell.length_c   1.000
_cell.angle_alpha   90.00
_cell.angle_beta   90.00
_cell.angle_gamma   90.00
#
_symmetry.space_group_name_H-M   'P 1'
#
loop_
_entity.id
_entity.type
_entity.pdbx_description
1 polymer ?
#
loop_
_entity_poly.entity_id
_entity_poly.type
_entity_poly.pdbx_seq_one_letter_code
_entity_poly.pdbx_strand_id
1 'polypeptide(L)'
;MYALFEDGGKFLAGRLMSEAESSMQVELDSGKRVKVKAANVLLRFDAPQPAELIARAQTLAQEIDLDLAWEFAPEAEFGFADLAREYFEASAGTDKQAAALFRLFEAPHYFRRLGKGMFKKAPEETVKAALLGIERKKQQALQIEQWAQALVEGVCPAPIREQLYRILFKPDKNGPEYKAVVEATRRAQRAPLDLLKAAGAIDSPYQFHWKRFLFETFPKGTSFPALDVPPVKEALPLSAAQAFSVDDSATTEIDDALSVQGLGSGTVVFGIHIAAPGLAITPDSALDKVARERLSTVYMPGWKLTMLPDAVVQAYTLTAGQDCPAVSLYVTFDEATLAVKSSETKLERVRIATNLRHDQLDSVITEATLRGETPADYAHAAELAFAFRLAQHLKAQREVVRGKPELFNRPDYSFKLEGDGSEPTGDERVLIGTRVRGAPLDLIVSEAMILANSTWGGWLAECGVPGIYRSQAALAPGVKVRMGTRPAPHAGMGVAQYSWASSPLRRYVDLVNQWQIIACARHGRTAALAAPFKPKDAALFSIISGFDAAYGAYNDFQNAIERYWTLRWLEQNGVTELEATVMKDALVRADTLPLVFRALGTESLPRGARVRVRLTGSDLLTLELHATLLTRIEAPAVPEAALAEPEAEDESPDAGALRLAIDLDEPAADDAAPAAAA
;
A
#
# COMPACT_ATOMS: atom_id res chain seq x y z
N MET A 1 -66.93 -12.67 25.69
CA MET A 1 -66.41 -11.78 24.66
C MET A 1 -64.89 -11.76 24.72
N TYR A 2 -64.21 -11.86 23.62
CA TYR A 2 -62.74 -11.83 23.44
C TYR A 2 -62.36 -10.66 22.54
N ALA A 3 -61.07 -10.27 22.61
CA ALA A 3 -60.54 -9.23 21.76
C ALA A 3 -59.23 -9.69 21.11
N LEU A 4 -59.05 -9.42 19.81
CA LEU A 4 -57.78 -9.51 19.07
C LEU A 4 -57.24 -8.11 18.97
N PHE A 5 -55.98 -7.92 19.32
CA PHE A 5 -55.31 -6.61 19.34
C PHE A 5 -53.85 -6.72 18.91
N GLU A 6 -53.29 -5.60 18.55
CA GLU A 6 -51.87 -5.48 18.23
C GLU A 6 -51.09 -4.89 19.42
N ASP A 7 -50.00 -5.56 19.82
CA ASP A 7 -49.07 -5.08 20.84
C ASP A 7 -47.63 -5.37 20.41
N GLY A 8 -46.83 -4.29 20.22
CA GLY A 8 -45.44 -4.39 19.82
C GLY A 8 -45.23 -5.13 18.47
N GLY A 9 -46.14 -4.97 17.50
CA GLY A 9 -46.03 -5.63 16.19
C GLY A 9 -46.49 -7.11 16.21
N LYS A 10 -47.04 -7.61 17.31
CA LYS A 10 -47.59 -8.97 17.46
C LYS A 10 -49.09 -8.92 17.65
N PHE A 11 -49.79 -9.87 17.07
CA PHE A 11 -51.21 -10.06 17.30
C PHE A 11 -51.42 -10.99 18.49
N LEU A 12 -52.19 -10.47 19.46
CA LEU A 12 -52.56 -11.21 20.67
C LEU A 12 -54.06 -11.22 20.79
N ALA A 13 -54.58 -12.29 21.34
CA ALA A 13 -56.00 -12.40 21.65
C ALA A 13 -56.18 -12.86 23.11
N GLY A 14 -57.28 -12.42 23.73
CA GLY A 14 -57.59 -12.81 25.09
C GLY A 14 -58.98 -12.39 25.49
N ARG A 15 -59.35 -12.76 26.73
CA ARG A 15 -60.66 -12.51 27.33
C ARG A 15 -60.79 -11.04 27.76
N LEU A 16 -61.82 -10.37 27.33
CA LEU A 16 -62.12 -9.01 27.76
C LEU A 16 -62.64 -9.02 29.20
N MET A 17 -61.92 -8.34 30.12
CA MET A 17 -62.20 -8.29 31.55
C MET A 17 -62.96 -7.02 31.93
N SER A 18 -62.53 -5.91 31.40
CA SER A 18 -63.20 -4.60 31.60
C SER A 18 -62.90 -3.66 30.43
N GLU A 19 -63.83 -2.73 30.19
CA GLU A 19 -63.74 -1.75 29.11
C GLU A 19 -63.98 -0.35 29.67
N ALA A 20 -63.11 0.58 29.24
CA ALA A 20 -63.27 2.02 29.44
C ALA A 20 -63.13 2.73 28.10
N GLU A 21 -63.55 3.99 28.00
CA GLU A 21 -63.55 4.74 26.72
C GLU A 21 -62.21 4.70 25.94
N SER A 22 -61.11 4.76 26.63
CA SER A 22 -59.76 4.82 25.99
C SER A 22 -58.94 3.55 26.05
N SER A 23 -59.35 2.56 26.91
CA SER A 23 -58.53 1.34 27.11
C SER A 23 -59.39 0.16 27.61
N MET A 24 -58.90 -1.03 27.39
CA MET A 24 -59.50 -2.31 27.80
C MET A 24 -58.47 -3.12 28.61
N GLN A 25 -58.97 -3.90 29.58
CA GLN A 25 -58.17 -4.96 30.22
C GLN A 25 -58.49 -6.29 29.56
N VAL A 26 -57.44 -6.94 29.08
CA VAL A 26 -57.56 -8.22 28.41
C VAL A 26 -56.70 -9.23 29.18
N GLU A 27 -57.29 -10.37 29.48
CA GLU A 27 -56.59 -11.52 30.12
C GLU A 27 -56.19 -12.51 29.01
N LEU A 28 -54.89 -12.73 28.85
CA LEU A 28 -54.34 -13.67 27.88
C LEU A 28 -54.50 -15.10 28.40
N ASP A 29 -54.34 -16.12 27.57
CA ASP A 29 -54.41 -17.54 27.92
C ASP A 29 -53.36 -17.94 28.99
N SER A 30 -52.27 -17.18 29.07
CA SER A 30 -51.25 -17.31 30.11
C SER A 30 -51.69 -16.81 31.51
N GLY A 31 -52.86 -16.25 31.65
CA GLY A 31 -53.35 -15.59 32.85
C GLY A 31 -52.84 -14.15 33.06
N LYS A 32 -51.97 -13.68 32.19
CA LYS A 32 -51.44 -12.31 32.25
C LYS A 32 -52.50 -11.29 31.81
N ARG A 33 -52.71 -10.24 32.60
CA ARG A 33 -53.59 -9.13 32.27
C ARG A 33 -52.80 -8.00 31.63
N VAL A 34 -53.30 -7.58 30.45
CA VAL A 34 -52.66 -6.51 29.65
C VAL A 34 -53.69 -5.38 29.47
N LYS A 35 -53.22 -4.15 29.68
CA LYS A 35 -54.01 -2.97 29.39
C LYS A 35 -53.77 -2.56 27.94
N VAL A 36 -54.78 -2.64 27.12
CA VAL A 36 -54.74 -2.36 25.68
C VAL A 36 -55.49 -1.05 25.40
N LYS A 37 -54.90 -0.16 24.58
CA LYS A 37 -55.61 1.02 24.10
C LYS A 37 -56.79 0.59 23.22
N ALA A 38 -57.95 1.22 23.36
CA ALA A 38 -59.12 0.89 22.56
C ALA A 38 -58.84 0.94 21.03
N ALA A 39 -57.99 1.85 20.61
CA ALA A 39 -57.55 2.00 19.22
C ALA A 39 -56.71 0.83 18.67
N ASN A 40 -56.13 0.00 19.52
CA ASN A 40 -55.32 -1.18 19.13
C ASN A 40 -56.15 -2.47 19.10
N VAL A 41 -57.39 -2.44 19.53
CA VAL A 41 -58.32 -3.58 19.43
C VAL A 41 -58.86 -3.62 17.99
N LEU A 42 -58.57 -4.70 17.31
CA LEU A 42 -58.84 -4.87 15.89
C LEU A 42 -60.11 -5.68 15.63
N LEU A 43 -60.36 -6.69 16.50
CA LEU A 43 -61.54 -7.55 16.36
C LEU A 43 -62.09 -7.93 17.73
N ARG A 44 -63.40 -7.98 17.86
CA ARG A 44 -64.13 -8.50 19.03
C ARG A 44 -64.93 -9.71 18.60
N PHE A 45 -64.95 -10.73 19.43
CA PHE A 45 -65.58 -12.02 19.10
C PHE A 45 -66.00 -12.79 20.36
N ASP A 46 -66.93 -13.71 20.17
CA ASP A 46 -67.41 -14.56 21.26
C ASP A 46 -66.94 -16.03 21.10
N ALA A 47 -66.66 -16.41 19.86
CA ALA A 47 -66.09 -17.72 19.51
C ALA A 47 -65.23 -17.60 18.24
N PRO A 48 -64.24 -18.49 18.06
CA PRO A 48 -63.76 -19.57 18.96
C PRO A 48 -62.95 -19.04 20.14
N GLN A 49 -62.29 -19.90 20.93
CA GLN A 49 -61.35 -19.49 21.98
C GLN A 49 -60.14 -18.71 21.37
N PRO A 50 -59.57 -17.78 22.12
CA PRO A 50 -58.48 -16.90 21.59
C PRO A 50 -57.32 -17.63 20.92
N ALA A 51 -56.78 -18.65 21.53
CA ALA A 51 -55.70 -19.45 20.94
C ALA A 51 -56.13 -20.19 19.68
N GLU A 52 -57.36 -20.70 19.68
CA GLU A 52 -57.92 -21.37 18.51
C GLU A 52 -58.18 -20.40 17.35
N LEU A 53 -58.65 -19.19 17.64
CA LEU A 53 -58.80 -18.16 16.61
C LEU A 53 -57.46 -17.84 15.95
N ILE A 54 -56.40 -17.60 16.74
CA ILE A 54 -55.10 -17.27 16.20
C ILE A 54 -54.55 -18.45 15.35
N ALA A 55 -54.64 -19.69 15.85
CA ALA A 55 -54.17 -20.84 15.10
C ALA A 55 -54.93 -21.07 13.77
N ARG A 56 -56.28 -20.97 13.79
CA ARG A 56 -57.09 -21.05 12.57
C ARG A 56 -56.76 -19.91 11.60
N ALA A 57 -56.65 -18.69 12.11
CA ALA A 57 -56.37 -17.54 11.29
C ALA A 57 -54.97 -17.61 10.67
N GLN A 58 -53.95 -18.12 11.38
CA GLN A 58 -52.63 -18.33 10.82
C GLN A 58 -52.64 -19.36 9.68
N THR A 59 -53.37 -20.46 9.83
CA THR A 59 -53.50 -21.48 8.79
C THR A 59 -54.20 -20.88 7.54
N LEU A 60 -55.34 -20.24 7.75
CA LEU A 60 -56.11 -19.61 6.66
C LEU A 60 -55.34 -18.45 5.97
N ALA A 61 -54.52 -17.71 6.73
CA ALA A 61 -53.70 -16.65 6.16
C ALA A 61 -52.73 -17.16 5.09
N GLN A 62 -52.17 -18.37 5.28
CA GLN A 62 -51.25 -18.97 4.29
C GLN A 62 -51.98 -19.40 3.01
N GLU A 63 -53.30 -19.62 3.06
CA GLU A 63 -54.09 -19.98 1.91
C GLU A 63 -54.55 -18.76 1.07
N ILE A 64 -54.42 -17.54 1.62
CA ILE A 64 -54.74 -16.31 0.91
C ILE A 64 -53.65 -16.02 -0.14
N ASP A 65 -54.03 -16.10 -1.41
CA ASP A 65 -53.22 -15.66 -2.53
C ASP A 65 -53.09 -14.13 -2.54
N LEU A 66 -51.86 -13.63 -2.45
CA LEU A 66 -51.63 -12.19 -2.35
C LEU A 66 -51.92 -11.42 -3.66
N ASP A 67 -51.70 -12.05 -4.80
CA ASP A 67 -52.01 -11.43 -6.10
C ASP A 67 -53.51 -11.25 -6.28
N LEU A 68 -54.29 -12.32 -5.98
CA LEU A 68 -55.75 -12.24 -5.99
C LEU A 68 -56.27 -11.26 -4.93
N ALA A 69 -55.73 -11.30 -3.71
CA ALA A 69 -56.12 -10.37 -2.64
C ALA A 69 -55.85 -8.92 -3.01
N TRP A 70 -54.77 -8.66 -3.71
CA TRP A 70 -54.41 -7.33 -4.21
C TRP A 70 -55.33 -6.90 -5.36
N GLU A 71 -55.71 -7.82 -6.24
CA GLU A 71 -56.63 -7.55 -7.34
C GLU A 71 -58.02 -7.18 -6.83
N PHE A 72 -58.55 -7.93 -5.86
CA PHE A 72 -59.86 -7.67 -5.23
C PHE A 72 -59.88 -6.48 -4.27
N ALA A 73 -58.72 -6.06 -3.74
CA ALA A 73 -58.68 -4.96 -2.79
C ALA A 73 -59.10 -3.62 -3.40
N PRO A 74 -59.89 -2.81 -2.68
CA PRO A 74 -60.30 -1.48 -3.14
C PRO A 74 -59.12 -0.54 -3.38
N GLU A 75 -59.25 0.38 -4.34
CA GLU A 75 -58.24 1.44 -4.56
C GLU A 75 -58.19 2.47 -3.40
N ALA A 76 -59.33 2.64 -2.72
CA ALA A 76 -59.46 3.48 -1.52
C ALA A 76 -58.84 2.77 -0.29
N GLU A 77 -58.75 3.50 0.82
CA GLU A 77 -58.43 2.92 2.11
C GLU A 77 -59.50 1.92 2.55
N PHE A 78 -59.09 0.75 3.02
CA PHE A 78 -60.03 -0.32 3.41
C PHE A 78 -59.55 -1.01 4.69
N GLY A 79 -60.51 -1.61 5.41
CA GLY A 79 -60.24 -2.42 6.57
C GLY A 79 -59.98 -3.90 6.22
N PHE A 80 -59.28 -4.62 7.06
CA PHE A 80 -59.05 -6.06 6.85
C PHE A 80 -60.36 -6.87 6.73
N ALA A 81 -61.42 -6.44 7.45
CA ALA A 81 -62.73 -7.07 7.38
C ALA A 81 -63.42 -6.86 6.01
N ASP A 82 -63.11 -5.72 5.34
CA ASP A 82 -63.64 -5.45 4.00
C ASP A 82 -63.00 -6.41 3.01
N LEU A 83 -61.66 -6.57 3.06
CA LEU A 83 -61.00 -7.55 2.21
C LEU A 83 -61.44 -8.98 2.49
N ALA A 84 -61.66 -9.34 3.74
CA ALA A 84 -62.13 -10.69 4.08
C ALA A 84 -63.51 -10.99 3.45
N ARG A 85 -64.42 -9.98 3.39
CA ARG A 85 -65.71 -10.12 2.74
C ARG A 85 -65.63 -10.25 1.23
N GLU A 86 -64.72 -9.52 0.60
CA GLU A 86 -64.52 -9.57 -0.86
C GLU A 86 -63.81 -10.86 -1.29
N TYR A 87 -62.81 -11.29 -0.50
CA TYR A 87 -61.96 -12.44 -0.86
C TYR A 87 -62.66 -13.80 -0.57
N PHE A 88 -63.28 -13.94 0.58
CA PHE A 88 -63.90 -15.21 0.98
C PHE A 88 -65.41 -15.20 0.67
N GLU A 89 -66.20 -14.45 1.43
CA GLU A 89 -67.66 -14.37 1.31
C GLU A 89 -68.22 -13.19 2.13
N ALA A 90 -69.34 -12.68 1.74
CA ALA A 90 -70.02 -11.54 2.38
C ALA A 90 -70.23 -11.69 3.90
N SER A 91 -70.29 -12.94 4.41
CA SER A 91 -70.49 -13.28 5.82
C SER A 91 -69.22 -13.85 6.45
N ALA A 92 -68.03 -13.39 6.01
CA ALA A 92 -66.75 -13.90 6.51
C ALA A 92 -66.69 -13.90 8.04
N GLY A 93 -66.47 -15.05 8.63
CA GLY A 93 -66.34 -15.25 10.09
C GLY A 93 -65.12 -14.59 10.69
N THR A 94 -65.02 -14.56 12.01
CA THR A 94 -63.91 -13.94 12.76
C THR A 94 -62.56 -14.53 12.44
N ASP A 95 -62.49 -15.81 12.14
CA ASP A 95 -61.28 -16.53 11.74
C ASP A 95 -60.79 -16.06 10.33
N LYS A 96 -61.69 -15.87 9.36
CA LYS A 96 -61.38 -15.36 8.02
C LYS A 96 -60.96 -13.88 8.07
N GLN A 97 -61.61 -13.09 8.94
CA GLN A 97 -61.25 -11.68 9.14
C GLN A 97 -59.87 -11.55 9.79
N ALA A 98 -59.55 -12.37 10.81
CA ALA A 98 -58.27 -12.40 11.42
C ALA A 98 -57.18 -12.92 10.45
N ALA A 99 -57.49 -13.89 9.59
CA ALA A 99 -56.60 -14.39 8.54
C ALA A 99 -56.26 -13.29 7.52
N ALA A 100 -57.23 -12.53 7.05
CA ALA A 100 -57.00 -11.39 6.18
C ALA A 100 -56.12 -10.33 6.84
N LEU A 101 -56.38 -10.02 8.13
CA LEU A 101 -55.51 -9.09 8.90
C LEU A 101 -54.06 -9.57 8.94
N PHE A 102 -53.82 -10.83 9.28
CA PHE A 102 -52.46 -11.39 9.38
C PHE A 102 -51.78 -11.36 8.02
N ARG A 103 -52.46 -11.78 6.96
CA ARG A 103 -51.89 -11.83 5.61
C ARG A 103 -51.54 -10.44 5.07
N LEU A 104 -52.42 -9.46 5.26
CA LEU A 104 -52.15 -8.06 4.89
C LEU A 104 -50.99 -7.48 5.67
N PHE A 105 -50.89 -7.85 6.94
CA PHE A 105 -49.82 -7.38 7.79
C PHE A 105 -48.44 -7.94 7.40
N GLU A 106 -48.38 -9.18 6.94
CA GLU A 106 -47.16 -9.86 6.48
C GLU A 106 -46.73 -9.41 5.06
N ALA A 107 -47.59 -8.73 4.32
CA ALA A 107 -47.34 -8.35 2.94
C ALA A 107 -47.27 -6.82 2.72
N PRO A 108 -46.31 -6.10 3.36
CA PRO A 108 -46.20 -4.64 3.27
C PRO A 108 -45.88 -4.16 1.84
N HIS A 109 -45.41 -5.03 0.97
CA HIS A 109 -45.13 -4.76 -0.44
C HIS A 109 -46.36 -4.77 -1.32
N TYR A 110 -47.47 -5.43 -0.88
CA TYR A 110 -48.76 -5.39 -1.52
C TYR A 110 -49.70 -4.34 -0.90
N PHE A 111 -49.59 -4.15 0.45
CA PHE A 111 -50.56 -3.34 1.20
C PHE A 111 -49.83 -2.45 2.22
N ARG A 112 -49.96 -1.14 2.01
CA ARG A 112 -49.43 -0.16 2.95
C ARG A 112 -50.32 -0.10 4.19
N ARG A 113 -49.74 -0.23 5.38
CA ARG A 113 -50.43 -0.09 6.65
C ARG A 113 -50.76 1.38 6.95
N LEU A 114 -51.97 1.67 7.38
CA LEU A 114 -52.41 2.99 7.82
C LEU A 114 -52.72 3.04 9.32
N GLY A 115 -52.54 1.90 10.03
CA GLY A 115 -52.88 1.73 11.42
C GLY A 115 -54.33 1.35 11.67
N LYS A 116 -54.64 0.88 12.87
CA LYS A 116 -55.99 0.48 13.33
C LYS A 116 -56.69 -0.54 12.40
N GLY A 117 -55.93 -1.45 11.81
CA GLY A 117 -56.47 -2.45 10.89
C GLY A 117 -56.86 -1.93 9.51
N MET A 118 -56.45 -0.71 9.18
CA MET A 118 -56.69 -0.09 7.85
C MET A 118 -55.46 -0.28 6.98
N PHE A 119 -55.69 -0.48 5.70
CA PHE A 119 -54.71 -0.71 4.66
C PHE A 119 -55.02 0.07 3.40
N LYS A 120 -54.00 0.24 2.58
CA LYS A 120 -54.13 0.80 1.23
C LYS A 120 -53.36 -0.06 0.25
N LYS A 121 -53.93 -0.38 -0.86
CA LYS A 121 -53.34 -1.12 -1.97
C LYS A 121 -52.10 -0.38 -2.49
N ALA A 122 -50.98 -1.08 -2.64
CA ALA A 122 -49.79 -0.51 -3.26
C ALA A 122 -49.98 -0.42 -4.79
N PRO A 123 -49.40 0.60 -5.45
CA PRO A 123 -49.41 0.67 -6.91
C PRO A 123 -48.77 -0.57 -7.54
N GLU A 124 -49.33 -1.02 -8.69
CA GLU A 124 -48.86 -2.22 -9.40
C GLU A 124 -47.34 -2.22 -9.66
N GLU A 125 -46.77 -1.06 -10.09
CA GLU A 125 -45.35 -0.91 -10.33
C GLU A 125 -44.54 -1.12 -9.06
N THR A 126 -45.04 -0.66 -7.90
CA THR A 126 -44.37 -0.86 -6.59
C THR A 126 -44.36 -2.33 -6.18
N VAL A 127 -45.48 -3.03 -6.38
CA VAL A 127 -45.59 -4.49 -6.11
C VAL A 127 -44.61 -5.26 -6.99
N LYS A 128 -44.62 -5.00 -8.31
CA LYS A 128 -43.73 -5.65 -9.27
C LYS A 128 -42.24 -5.40 -8.92
N ALA A 129 -41.90 -4.15 -8.59
CA ALA A 129 -40.51 -3.81 -8.20
C ALA A 129 -40.08 -4.53 -6.91
N ALA A 130 -41.01 -4.61 -5.92
CA ALA A 130 -40.73 -5.30 -4.66
C ALA A 130 -40.58 -6.82 -4.84
N LEU A 131 -41.45 -7.44 -5.63
CA LEU A 131 -41.34 -8.88 -5.96
C LEU A 131 -40.07 -9.21 -6.71
N LEU A 132 -39.67 -8.40 -7.69
CA LEU A 132 -38.40 -8.52 -8.36
C LEU A 132 -37.21 -8.38 -7.38
N GLY A 133 -37.32 -7.46 -6.41
CA GLY A 133 -36.34 -7.29 -5.36
C GLY A 133 -36.20 -8.51 -4.44
N ILE A 134 -37.32 -9.11 -4.06
CA ILE A 134 -37.37 -10.34 -3.26
C ILE A 134 -36.76 -11.50 -4.03
N GLU A 135 -37.15 -11.69 -5.29
CA GLU A 135 -36.60 -12.76 -6.13
C GLU A 135 -35.11 -12.58 -6.36
N ARG A 136 -34.63 -11.36 -6.63
CA ARG A 136 -33.19 -11.07 -6.73
C ARG A 136 -32.43 -11.43 -5.45
N LYS A 137 -32.96 -11.08 -4.27
CA LYS A 137 -32.36 -11.44 -2.99
C LYS A 137 -32.30 -12.97 -2.79
N LYS A 138 -33.36 -13.67 -3.17
CA LYS A 138 -33.41 -15.13 -3.10
C LYS A 138 -32.39 -15.78 -4.02
N GLN A 139 -32.28 -15.30 -5.25
CA GLN A 139 -31.28 -15.77 -6.22
C GLN A 139 -29.84 -15.47 -5.72
N GLN A 140 -29.64 -14.28 -5.16
CA GLN A 140 -28.34 -13.91 -4.59
C GLN A 140 -27.96 -14.80 -3.39
N ALA A 141 -28.91 -15.11 -2.50
CA ALA A 141 -28.67 -16.00 -1.38
C ALA A 141 -28.29 -17.42 -1.86
N LEU A 142 -29.01 -17.94 -2.85
CA LEU A 142 -28.69 -19.22 -3.47
C LEU A 142 -27.30 -19.22 -4.11
N GLN A 143 -26.95 -18.15 -4.79
CA GLN A 143 -25.64 -17.99 -5.41
C GLN A 143 -24.51 -17.96 -4.39
N ILE A 144 -24.69 -17.22 -3.29
CA ILE A 144 -23.73 -17.20 -2.16
C ILE A 144 -23.51 -18.61 -1.62
N GLU A 145 -24.59 -19.34 -1.39
CA GLU A 145 -24.56 -20.71 -0.91
C GLU A 145 -23.78 -21.65 -1.84
N GLN A 146 -24.07 -21.58 -3.16
CA GLN A 146 -23.37 -22.39 -4.17
C GLN A 146 -21.88 -22.07 -4.23
N TRP A 147 -21.53 -20.78 -4.19
CA TRP A 147 -20.12 -20.37 -4.23
C TRP A 147 -19.37 -20.73 -2.94
N ALA A 148 -20.03 -20.61 -1.78
CA ALA A 148 -19.44 -21.02 -0.51
C ALA A 148 -19.18 -22.53 -0.49
N GLN A 149 -20.13 -23.32 -0.98
CA GLN A 149 -19.98 -24.78 -1.07
C GLN A 149 -18.83 -25.16 -2.02
N ALA A 150 -18.75 -24.53 -3.20
CA ALA A 150 -17.68 -24.79 -4.17
C ALA A 150 -16.29 -24.48 -3.58
N LEU A 151 -16.14 -23.38 -2.82
CA LEU A 151 -14.89 -23.06 -2.14
C LEU A 151 -14.50 -24.10 -1.09
N VAL A 152 -15.46 -24.60 -0.33
CA VAL A 152 -15.22 -25.66 0.67
C VAL A 152 -14.80 -26.98 -0.01
N GLU A 153 -15.35 -27.28 -1.19
CA GLU A 153 -15.01 -28.43 -2.01
C GLU A 153 -13.67 -28.27 -2.77
N GLY A 154 -13.01 -27.13 -2.64
CA GLY A 154 -11.72 -26.89 -3.26
C GLY A 154 -11.77 -26.33 -4.69
N VAL A 155 -12.90 -25.75 -5.09
CA VAL A 155 -13.08 -25.12 -6.41
C VAL A 155 -13.40 -23.64 -6.25
N CYS A 156 -12.56 -22.77 -6.82
CA CYS A 156 -12.82 -21.33 -6.79
C CYS A 156 -13.70 -20.90 -7.96
N PRO A 157 -14.92 -20.37 -7.69
CA PRO A 157 -15.76 -19.80 -8.74
C PRO A 157 -15.09 -18.62 -9.47
N ALA A 158 -15.29 -18.51 -10.77
CA ALA A 158 -14.66 -17.47 -11.59
C ALA A 158 -14.92 -16.03 -11.08
N PRO A 159 -16.13 -15.62 -10.67
CA PRO A 159 -16.35 -14.27 -10.15
C PRO A 159 -15.55 -13.95 -8.88
N ILE A 160 -15.30 -14.94 -8.02
CA ILE A 160 -14.47 -14.79 -6.82
C ILE A 160 -12.99 -14.68 -7.22
N ARG A 161 -12.53 -15.50 -8.17
CA ARG A 161 -11.16 -15.46 -8.67
C ARG A 161 -10.84 -14.11 -9.33
N GLU A 162 -11.73 -13.60 -10.15
CA GLU A 162 -11.59 -12.30 -10.84
C GLU A 162 -11.53 -11.12 -9.88
N GLN A 163 -12.24 -11.19 -8.75
CA GLN A 163 -12.30 -10.14 -7.75
C GLN A 163 -11.44 -10.43 -6.51
N LEU A 164 -10.52 -11.40 -6.58
CA LEU A 164 -9.75 -11.90 -5.43
C LEU A 164 -9.13 -10.77 -4.59
N TYR A 165 -8.38 -9.87 -5.22
CA TYR A 165 -7.68 -8.79 -4.52
C TYR A 165 -8.64 -7.75 -3.94
N ARG A 166 -9.76 -7.50 -4.63
CA ARG A 166 -10.82 -6.65 -4.10
C ARG A 166 -11.46 -7.25 -2.86
N ILE A 167 -11.78 -8.55 -2.90
CA ILE A 167 -12.37 -9.28 -1.76
C ILE A 167 -11.43 -9.25 -0.56
N LEU A 168 -10.12 -9.44 -0.78
CA LEU A 168 -9.13 -9.56 0.29
C LEU A 168 -8.72 -8.21 0.90
N PHE A 169 -8.64 -7.12 0.11
CA PHE A 169 -7.99 -5.87 0.52
C PHE A 169 -8.88 -4.62 0.47
N LYS A 170 -9.91 -4.58 -0.38
CA LYS A 170 -10.87 -3.47 -0.49
C LYS A 170 -12.29 -3.99 -0.74
N PRO A 171 -12.83 -4.83 0.17
CA PRO A 171 -14.08 -5.54 -0.07
C PRO A 171 -15.30 -4.61 -0.10
N ASP A 172 -16.25 -4.97 -0.98
CA ASP A 172 -17.63 -4.62 -0.77
C ASP A 172 -18.28 -5.71 0.12
N LYS A 173 -18.41 -5.41 1.41
CA LYS A 173 -18.96 -6.34 2.40
C LYS A 173 -20.38 -6.79 2.10
N ASN A 174 -21.13 -6.04 1.27
CA ASN A 174 -22.46 -6.39 0.82
C ASN A 174 -22.48 -7.26 -0.43
N GLY A 175 -21.34 -7.36 -1.13
CA GLY A 175 -21.19 -8.14 -2.35
C GLY A 175 -21.34 -9.65 -2.10
N PRO A 176 -21.95 -10.38 -3.03
CA PRO A 176 -22.14 -11.82 -2.90
C PRO A 176 -20.85 -12.61 -2.87
N GLU A 177 -19.81 -12.16 -3.59
CA GLU A 177 -18.49 -12.78 -3.62
C GLU A 177 -17.82 -12.75 -2.24
N TYR A 178 -17.85 -11.58 -1.58
CA TYR A 178 -17.31 -11.43 -0.22
C TYR A 178 -18.05 -12.31 0.78
N LYS A 179 -19.40 -12.27 0.74
CA LYS A 179 -20.24 -13.09 1.63
C LYS A 179 -19.99 -14.58 1.43
N ALA A 180 -19.81 -15.04 0.19
CA ALA A 180 -19.49 -16.43 -0.10
C ALA A 180 -18.13 -16.86 0.49
N VAL A 181 -17.09 -16.01 0.40
CA VAL A 181 -15.78 -16.27 0.99
C VAL A 181 -15.86 -16.32 2.52
N VAL A 182 -16.56 -15.36 3.15
CA VAL A 182 -16.76 -15.36 4.62
C VAL A 182 -17.49 -16.61 5.08
N GLU A 183 -18.58 -16.98 4.42
CA GLU A 183 -19.36 -18.15 4.74
C GLU A 183 -18.56 -19.46 4.57
N ALA A 184 -17.84 -19.58 3.46
CA ALA A 184 -16.96 -20.73 3.22
C ALA A 184 -15.85 -20.85 4.28
N THR A 185 -15.26 -19.73 4.68
CA THR A 185 -14.22 -19.66 5.72
C THR A 185 -14.76 -20.15 7.07
N ARG A 186 -15.96 -19.71 7.45
CA ARG A 186 -16.63 -20.17 8.69
C ARG A 186 -16.95 -21.66 8.65
N ARG A 187 -17.48 -22.17 7.53
CA ARG A 187 -17.80 -23.60 7.36
C ARG A 187 -16.57 -24.49 7.39
N ALA A 188 -15.54 -24.10 6.67
CA ALA A 188 -14.31 -24.87 6.60
C ALA A 188 -13.44 -24.75 7.85
N GLN A 189 -13.67 -23.76 8.73
CA GLN A 189 -12.83 -23.43 9.89
C GLN A 189 -11.35 -23.26 9.50
N ARG A 190 -11.10 -22.60 8.35
CA ARG A 190 -9.77 -22.35 7.81
C ARG A 190 -9.55 -20.83 7.66
N ALA A 191 -8.30 -20.41 7.73
CA ALA A 191 -7.96 -19.02 7.37
C ALA A 191 -8.36 -18.72 5.93
N PRO A 192 -8.81 -17.49 5.61
CA PRO A 192 -9.27 -17.13 4.26
C PRO A 192 -8.25 -17.41 3.15
N LEU A 193 -6.96 -17.14 3.41
CA LEU A 193 -5.89 -17.40 2.43
C LEU A 193 -5.68 -18.90 2.18
N ASP A 194 -5.71 -19.72 3.24
CA ASP A 194 -5.56 -21.16 3.14
C ASP A 194 -6.72 -21.80 2.37
N LEU A 195 -7.93 -21.31 2.62
CA LEU A 195 -9.13 -21.75 1.90
C LEU A 195 -9.02 -21.40 0.40
N LEU A 196 -8.69 -20.14 0.09
CA LEU A 196 -8.58 -19.65 -1.29
C LEU A 196 -7.43 -20.31 -2.04
N LYS A 197 -6.30 -20.56 -1.38
CA LYS A 197 -5.19 -21.33 -1.93
C LYS A 197 -5.61 -22.77 -2.25
N ALA A 198 -6.26 -23.43 -1.31
CA ALA A 198 -6.75 -24.79 -1.49
C ALA A 198 -7.82 -24.90 -2.58
N ALA A 199 -8.64 -23.86 -2.77
CA ALA A 199 -9.63 -23.77 -3.84
C ALA A 199 -9.03 -23.36 -5.20
N GLY A 200 -7.70 -23.18 -5.30
CA GLY A 200 -7.01 -22.83 -6.54
C GLY A 200 -7.26 -21.37 -6.97
N ALA A 201 -7.61 -20.47 -6.05
CA ALA A 201 -7.73 -19.05 -6.34
C ALA A 201 -6.37 -18.35 -6.47
N ILE A 202 -5.35 -18.92 -5.84
CA ILE A 202 -3.98 -18.41 -5.80
C ILE A 202 -3.07 -19.43 -6.47
N ASP A 203 -2.62 -19.12 -7.69
CA ASP A 203 -1.80 -20.02 -8.48
C ASP A 203 -0.32 -20.01 -8.05
N SER A 204 0.19 -18.84 -7.70
CA SER A 204 1.58 -18.62 -7.30
C SER A 204 1.66 -17.58 -6.17
N PRO A 205 2.41 -17.85 -5.08
CA PRO A 205 2.64 -16.86 -4.03
C PRO A 205 3.32 -15.58 -4.57
N TYR A 206 4.29 -15.71 -5.50
CA TYR A 206 4.92 -14.55 -6.14
C TYR A 206 3.89 -13.70 -6.87
N GLN A 207 3.09 -14.32 -7.75
CA GLN A 207 2.06 -13.63 -8.50
C GLN A 207 0.99 -13.03 -7.59
N PHE A 208 0.73 -13.63 -6.43
CA PHE A 208 -0.17 -13.06 -5.44
C PHE A 208 0.36 -11.73 -4.90
N HIS A 209 1.62 -11.66 -4.46
CA HIS A 209 2.25 -10.42 -3.98
C HIS A 209 2.34 -9.37 -5.07
N TRP A 210 2.75 -9.77 -6.28
CA TRP A 210 2.86 -8.88 -7.42
C TRP A 210 1.52 -8.27 -7.83
N LYS A 211 0.48 -9.07 -8.04
CA LYS A 211 -0.85 -8.61 -8.42
C LYS A 211 -1.53 -7.80 -7.30
N ARG A 212 -1.28 -8.13 -6.03
CA ARG A 212 -1.71 -7.31 -4.91
C ARG A 212 -1.13 -5.90 -5.01
N PHE A 213 0.19 -5.81 -5.18
CA PHE A 213 0.87 -4.53 -5.33
C PHE A 213 0.31 -3.71 -6.49
N LEU A 214 0.13 -4.33 -7.65
CA LEU A 214 -0.48 -3.68 -8.81
C LEU A 214 -1.92 -3.20 -8.52
N PHE A 215 -2.72 -4.02 -7.87
CA PHE A 215 -4.09 -3.66 -7.51
C PHE A 215 -4.16 -2.45 -6.56
N GLU A 216 -3.23 -2.37 -5.61
CA GLU A 216 -3.19 -1.30 -4.61
C GLU A 216 -2.61 0.01 -5.17
N THR A 217 -1.57 -0.08 -6.01
CA THR A 217 -0.74 1.07 -6.42
C THR A 217 -0.89 1.47 -7.89
N PHE A 218 -1.20 0.53 -8.78
CA PHE A 218 -1.34 0.76 -10.22
C PHE A 218 -2.70 0.32 -10.77
N PRO A 219 -3.82 0.87 -10.27
CA PRO A 219 -5.16 0.42 -10.65
C PRO A 219 -5.49 0.66 -12.13
N LYS A 220 -4.73 1.53 -12.82
CA LYS A 220 -4.86 1.78 -14.25
C LYS A 220 -3.89 0.96 -15.11
N GLY A 221 -3.10 0.07 -14.48
CA GLY A 221 -2.04 -0.70 -15.12
C GLY A 221 -0.68 0.03 -15.13
N THR A 222 0.35 -0.69 -15.61
CA THR A 222 1.76 -0.24 -15.59
C THR A 222 2.26 0.24 -16.95
N SER A 223 1.49 0.09 -18.02
CA SER A 223 1.87 0.53 -19.36
C SER A 223 1.94 2.05 -19.46
N PHE A 224 2.85 2.55 -20.26
CA PHE A 224 2.92 3.96 -20.59
C PHE A 224 2.02 4.28 -21.80
N PRO A 225 1.39 5.47 -21.84
CA PRO A 225 0.81 5.95 -23.08
C PRO A 225 1.92 6.19 -24.12
N ALA A 226 1.56 6.18 -25.40
CA ALA A 226 2.50 6.55 -26.46
C ALA A 226 2.90 8.01 -26.31
N LEU A 227 4.17 8.27 -25.97
CA LEU A 227 4.73 9.58 -25.74
C LEU A 227 6.04 9.72 -26.50
N ASP A 228 6.20 10.89 -27.15
CA ASP A 228 7.46 11.23 -27.82
C ASP A 228 8.52 11.62 -26.80
N VAL A 229 9.78 11.35 -27.15
CA VAL A 229 10.94 11.80 -26.37
C VAL A 229 11.18 13.28 -26.72
N PRO A 230 11.01 14.23 -25.79
CA PRO A 230 11.21 15.62 -26.09
C PRO A 230 12.71 15.93 -26.22
N PRO A 231 13.14 16.62 -27.29
CA PRO A 231 14.52 17.08 -27.39
C PRO A 231 14.77 18.29 -26.49
N VAL A 232 16.00 18.44 -26.02
CA VAL A 232 16.46 19.69 -25.42
C VAL A 232 16.51 20.76 -26.51
N LYS A 233 15.68 21.80 -26.38
CA LYS A 233 15.55 22.89 -27.39
C LYS A 233 16.66 23.94 -27.28
N GLU A 234 17.28 24.08 -26.12
CA GLU A 234 18.32 25.01 -25.79
C GLU A 234 19.67 24.53 -26.36
N ALA A 235 20.42 25.46 -26.96
CA ALA A 235 21.79 25.18 -27.41
C ALA A 235 22.70 25.15 -26.16
N LEU A 236 23.02 23.97 -25.68
CA LEU A 236 23.89 23.77 -24.52
C LEU A 236 25.37 23.79 -24.94
N PRO A 237 26.24 24.52 -24.25
CA PRO A 237 27.67 24.44 -24.47
C PRO A 237 28.20 23.04 -24.14
N LEU A 238 29.22 22.59 -24.86
CA LEU A 238 29.92 21.36 -24.53
C LEU A 238 30.99 21.65 -23.47
N SER A 239 30.94 20.94 -22.37
CA SER A 239 31.94 20.99 -21.30
C SER A 239 33.28 20.43 -21.76
N ALA A 240 34.38 21.00 -21.27
CA ALA A 240 35.71 20.42 -21.42
C ALA A 240 35.96 19.20 -20.48
N ALA A 241 35.09 18.99 -19.51
CA ALA A 241 35.19 17.89 -18.57
C ALA A 241 34.97 16.51 -19.24
N GLN A 242 35.78 15.55 -18.83
CA GLN A 242 35.60 14.13 -19.15
C GLN A 242 35.03 13.44 -17.92
N ALA A 243 33.75 13.13 -17.94
CA ALA A 243 33.07 12.57 -16.78
C ALA A 243 33.05 11.04 -16.82
N PHE A 244 32.97 10.44 -15.65
CA PHE A 244 32.76 9.02 -15.47
C PHE A 244 31.62 8.78 -14.45
N SER A 245 30.81 7.77 -14.67
CA SER A 245 29.82 7.32 -13.68
C SER A 245 30.31 6.11 -12.90
N VAL A 246 29.71 5.85 -11.76
CA VAL A 246 29.94 4.66 -10.95
C VAL A 246 28.61 4.05 -10.56
N ASP A 247 28.27 2.92 -11.15
CA ASP A 247 26.98 2.27 -11.02
C ASP A 247 27.13 0.76 -10.90
N ASP A 248 26.04 0.06 -10.56
CA ASP A 248 25.93 -1.39 -10.72
C ASP A 248 25.77 -1.76 -12.22
N SER A 249 26.26 -2.95 -12.61
CA SER A 249 26.15 -3.43 -14.00
C SER A 249 24.72 -3.55 -14.50
N ALA A 250 23.76 -3.75 -13.62
CA ALA A 250 22.33 -3.82 -13.96
C ALA A 250 21.66 -2.45 -14.11
N THR A 251 22.35 -1.36 -13.72
CA THR A 251 21.79 0.00 -13.80
C THR A 251 21.68 0.47 -15.24
N THR A 252 20.45 0.88 -15.63
CA THR A 252 20.14 1.48 -16.94
C THR A 252 19.78 2.96 -16.84
N GLU A 253 19.44 3.42 -15.63
CA GLU A 253 19.11 4.82 -15.30
C GLU A 253 20.31 5.47 -14.63
N ILE A 254 21.32 5.88 -15.43
CA ILE A 254 22.53 6.52 -14.92
C ILE A 254 22.21 8.00 -14.74
N ASP A 255 21.96 8.40 -13.50
CA ASP A 255 21.57 9.77 -13.14
C ASP A 255 22.75 10.69 -12.90
N ASP A 256 23.90 10.18 -12.46
CA ASP A 256 25.04 11.00 -12.04
C ASP A 256 26.38 10.52 -12.61
N ALA A 257 27.26 11.48 -12.80
CA ALA A 257 28.64 11.26 -13.20
C ALA A 257 29.56 12.31 -12.56
N LEU A 258 30.83 11.99 -12.43
CA LEU A 258 31.84 12.78 -11.77
C LEU A 258 32.95 13.19 -12.75
N SER A 259 33.60 14.32 -12.50
CA SER A 259 34.83 14.73 -13.20
C SER A 259 35.81 15.42 -12.27
N VAL A 260 37.08 15.32 -12.58
CA VAL A 260 38.14 15.98 -11.83
C VAL A 260 39.09 16.68 -12.81
N GLN A 261 39.31 17.97 -12.61
CA GLN A 261 40.16 18.80 -13.47
C GLN A 261 41.16 19.59 -12.64
N GLY A 262 42.35 19.81 -13.16
CA GLY A 262 43.35 20.65 -12.53
C GLY A 262 44.22 19.93 -11.50
N LEU A 263 44.30 18.62 -11.49
CA LEU A 263 45.22 17.87 -10.61
C LEU A 263 46.66 18.31 -10.82
N GLY A 264 47.36 18.51 -9.72
CA GLY A 264 48.77 18.96 -9.69
C GLY A 264 48.94 20.49 -9.91
N SER A 265 47.87 21.28 -10.07
CA SER A 265 47.93 22.70 -10.25
C SER A 265 47.81 23.52 -8.94
N GLY A 266 47.54 22.85 -7.82
CA GLY A 266 47.17 23.45 -6.52
C GLY A 266 45.70 23.89 -6.41
N THR A 267 44.93 23.77 -7.49
CA THR A 267 43.52 24.04 -7.47
C THR A 267 42.79 23.01 -8.33
N VAL A 268 41.89 22.26 -7.70
CA VAL A 268 41.14 21.19 -8.37
C VAL A 268 39.67 21.55 -8.48
N VAL A 269 39.08 21.35 -9.66
CA VAL A 269 37.67 21.50 -9.92
C VAL A 269 37.04 20.10 -9.94
N PHE A 270 36.17 19.82 -8.96
CA PHE A 270 35.39 18.61 -8.87
C PHE A 270 34.01 18.87 -9.49
N GLY A 271 33.70 18.17 -10.55
CA GLY A 271 32.41 18.26 -11.26
C GLY A 271 31.48 17.12 -10.85
N ILE A 272 30.22 17.45 -10.58
CA ILE A 272 29.13 16.52 -10.33
C ILE A 272 28.07 16.82 -11.38
N HIS A 273 27.80 15.87 -12.25
CA HIS A 273 26.93 16.03 -13.43
C HIS A 273 25.69 15.17 -13.26
N ILE A 274 24.52 15.80 -13.25
CA ILE A 274 23.23 15.10 -13.12
C ILE A 274 22.51 15.12 -14.45
N ALA A 275 22.05 13.95 -14.90
CA ALA A 275 21.20 13.79 -16.08
C ALA A 275 20.08 14.84 -16.08
N ALA A 276 19.85 15.50 -17.20
CA ALA A 276 19.00 16.67 -17.23
C ALA A 276 17.68 16.49 -18.02
N PRO A 277 16.81 15.54 -17.66
CA PRO A 277 15.49 15.42 -18.28
C PRO A 277 14.64 16.68 -18.08
N GLY A 278 14.84 17.44 -16.99
CA GLY A 278 14.13 18.69 -16.70
C GLY A 278 14.41 19.84 -17.68
N LEU A 279 15.43 19.73 -18.54
CA LEU A 279 15.64 20.69 -19.65
C LEU A 279 14.64 20.52 -20.80
N ALA A 280 14.03 19.33 -20.90
CA ALA A 280 13.11 19.00 -21.99
C ALA A 280 11.71 18.64 -21.49
N ILE A 281 11.60 17.93 -20.39
CA ILE A 281 10.31 17.66 -19.72
C ILE A 281 9.93 18.93 -18.94
N THR A 282 8.85 19.58 -19.37
CA THR A 282 8.35 20.78 -18.70
C THR A 282 7.19 20.43 -17.74
N PRO A 283 7.00 21.21 -16.66
CA PRO A 283 5.82 21.07 -15.81
C PRO A 283 4.51 21.05 -16.63
N ASP A 284 3.56 20.24 -16.21
CA ASP A 284 2.25 20.00 -16.82
C ASP A 284 2.27 19.36 -18.23
N SER A 285 3.45 19.02 -18.77
CA SER A 285 3.56 18.20 -19.99
C SER A 285 2.98 16.80 -19.78
N ALA A 286 2.78 16.06 -20.88
CA ALA A 286 2.28 14.68 -20.80
C ALA A 286 3.25 13.74 -20.04
N LEU A 287 4.57 13.94 -20.22
CA LEU A 287 5.60 13.19 -19.48
C LEU A 287 5.64 13.57 -18.00
N ASP A 288 5.47 14.85 -17.67
CA ASP A 288 5.35 15.29 -16.28
C ASP A 288 4.16 14.63 -15.58
N LYS A 289 3.00 14.59 -16.23
CA LYS A 289 1.80 13.93 -15.68
C LYS A 289 2.05 12.45 -15.37
N VAL A 290 2.74 11.76 -16.27
CA VAL A 290 3.11 10.36 -16.07
C VAL A 290 4.10 10.21 -14.92
N ALA A 291 5.16 11.03 -14.87
CA ALA A 291 6.14 10.99 -13.80
C ALA A 291 5.51 11.34 -12.44
N ARG A 292 4.60 12.32 -12.40
CA ARG A 292 3.84 12.72 -11.21
C ARG A 292 2.87 11.63 -10.74
N GLU A 293 2.30 10.84 -11.63
CA GLU A 293 1.44 9.71 -11.28
C GLU A 293 2.25 8.55 -10.70
N ARG A 294 3.45 8.30 -11.20
CA ARG A 294 4.33 7.20 -10.76
C ARG A 294 5.21 7.57 -9.56
N LEU A 295 5.65 8.81 -9.45
CA LEU A 295 6.46 9.40 -8.38
C LEU A 295 7.88 8.84 -8.25
N SER A 296 8.09 7.54 -8.42
CA SER A 296 9.40 6.89 -8.36
C SER A 296 9.45 5.64 -9.23
N THR A 297 10.64 5.23 -9.63
CA THR A 297 10.90 3.86 -10.11
C THR A 297 10.75 2.90 -8.94
N VAL A 298 10.08 1.77 -9.18
CA VAL A 298 9.95 0.66 -8.23
C VAL A 298 10.95 -0.41 -8.61
N TYR A 299 11.86 -0.70 -7.71
CA TYR A 299 12.86 -1.76 -7.89
C TYR A 299 12.42 -3.04 -7.20
N MET A 300 12.74 -4.18 -7.78
CA MET A 300 12.54 -5.49 -7.19
C MET A 300 13.54 -6.49 -7.79
N PRO A 301 13.82 -7.60 -7.12
CA PRO A 301 14.70 -8.62 -7.69
C PRO A 301 14.27 -9.04 -9.10
N GLY A 302 15.17 -8.90 -10.06
CA GLY A 302 14.96 -9.29 -11.47
C GLY A 302 14.07 -8.39 -12.32
N TRP A 303 13.40 -7.36 -11.73
CA TRP A 303 12.48 -6.50 -12.46
C TRP A 303 12.40 -5.09 -11.90
N LYS A 304 11.87 -4.15 -12.67
CA LYS A 304 11.57 -2.79 -12.20
C LYS A 304 10.40 -2.17 -12.98
N LEU A 305 9.69 -1.25 -12.34
CA LEU A 305 8.73 -0.36 -12.99
C LEU A 305 9.32 1.04 -13.00
N THR A 306 9.71 1.52 -14.16
CA THR A 306 10.36 2.83 -14.31
C THR A 306 9.38 3.98 -14.13
N MET A 307 9.85 5.11 -13.59
CA MET A 307 9.08 6.36 -13.48
C MET A 307 8.79 6.96 -14.84
N LEU A 308 9.75 6.94 -15.72
CA LEU A 308 9.67 7.45 -17.10
C LEU A 308 9.68 6.30 -18.11
N PRO A 309 9.11 6.50 -19.32
CA PRO A 309 9.24 5.53 -20.40
C PRO A 309 10.69 5.22 -20.74
N ASP A 310 11.00 3.98 -21.09
CA ASP A 310 12.37 3.55 -21.39
C ASP A 310 13.04 4.38 -22.47
N ALA A 311 12.33 4.79 -23.51
CA ALA A 311 12.86 5.66 -24.54
C ALA A 311 13.32 7.03 -23.99
N VAL A 312 12.62 7.56 -22.99
CA VAL A 312 13.00 8.83 -22.33
C VAL A 312 14.21 8.60 -21.43
N VAL A 313 14.21 7.51 -20.65
CA VAL A 313 15.37 7.13 -19.85
C VAL A 313 16.62 7.01 -20.71
N GLN A 314 16.55 6.27 -21.81
CA GLN A 314 17.68 6.06 -22.74
C GLN A 314 18.17 7.36 -23.40
N ALA A 315 17.29 8.34 -23.61
CA ALA A 315 17.67 9.63 -24.20
C ALA A 315 18.43 10.55 -23.24
N TYR A 316 18.24 10.38 -21.93
CA TYR A 316 18.81 11.28 -20.92
C TYR A 316 19.81 10.60 -19.97
N THR A 317 19.85 9.27 -19.92
CA THR A 317 20.85 8.53 -19.10
C THR A 317 22.28 8.88 -19.54
N LEU A 318 23.18 8.97 -18.56
CA LEU A 318 24.57 9.37 -18.80
C LEU A 318 25.40 8.21 -19.36
N THR A 319 25.20 7.93 -20.66
CA THR A 319 25.82 6.79 -21.35
C THR A 319 27.24 7.11 -21.80
N ALA A 320 28.19 6.20 -21.53
CA ALA A 320 29.56 6.31 -21.97
C ALA A 320 29.68 6.48 -23.51
N GLY A 321 30.63 7.31 -23.92
CA GLY A 321 30.87 7.63 -25.32
C GLY A 321 29.92 8.71 -25.89
N GLN A 322 29.03 9.31 -25.07
CA GLN A 322 28.09 10.31 -25.51
C GLN A 322 28.29 11.66 -24.82
N ASP A 323 27.83 12.74 -25.47
CA ASP A 323 27.77 14.08 -24.90
C ASP A 323 26.33 14.28 -24.39
N CYS A 324 26.12 14.04 -23.09
CA CYS A 324 24.80 14.02 -22.47
C CYS A 324 24.41 15.39 -21.91
N PRO A 325 23.14 15.83 -22.03
CA PRO A 325 22.65 17.01 -21.33
C PRO A 325 22.73 16.81 -19.82
N ALA A 326 23.32 17.77 -19.11
CA ALA A 326 23.51 17.70 -17.67
C ALA A 326 23.25 19.04 -16.97
N VAL A 327 22.81 18.96 -15.73
CA VAL A 327 22.92 20.02 -14.73
C VAL A 327 24.17 19.71 -13.93
N SER A 328 25.22 20.51 -14.12
CA SER A 328 26.54 20.28 -13.57
C SER A 328 26.82 21.23 -12.40
N LEU A 329 27.21 20.67 -11.26
CA LEU A 329 27.82 21.43 -10.16
C LEU A 329 29.32 21.29 -10.22
N TYR A 330 30.03 22.40 -10.32
CA TYR A 330 31.47 22.48 -10.20
C TYR A 330 31.84 23.07 -8.86
N VAL A 331 32.60 22.36 -8.07
CA VAL A 331 33.15 22.86 -6.80
C VAL A 331 34.67 22.94 -6.92
N THR A 332 35.21 24.14 -6.71
CA THR A 332 36.64 24.38 -6.76
C THR A 332 37.24 24.25 -5.38
N PHE A 333 38.24 23.41 -5.26
CA PHE A 333 38.96 23.10 -4.01
C PHE A 333 40.43 23.57 -4.09
N ASP A 334 40.93 23.94 -2.94
CA ASP A 334 42.39 23.95 -2.76
C ASP A 334 42.89 22.48 -2.71
N GLU A 335 43.84 22.14 -3.55
CA GLU A 335 44.23 20.75 -3.73
C GLU A 335 44.88 20.13 -2.49
N ALA A 336 45.60 20.94 -1.71
CA ALA A 336 46.32 20.46 -0.52
C ALA A 336 45.39 20.36 0.69
N THR A 337 44.61 21.40 0.95
CA THR A 337 43.77 21.51 2.16
C THR A 337 42.34 21.00 1.96
N LEU A 338 41.90 20.77 0.73
CA LEU A 338 40.55 20.42 0.35
C LEU A 338 39.50 21.46 0.80
N ALA A 339 39.92 22.70 1.04
CA ALA A 339 39.04 23.80 1.36
C ALA A 339 38.28 24.25 0.09
N VAL A 340 36.95 24.48 0.22
CA VAL A 340 36.15 24.98 -0.86
C VAL A 340 36.49 26.44 -1.15
N LYS A 341 36.86 26.76 -2.40
CA LYS A 341 37.10 28.12 -2.89
C LYS A 341 35.87 28.75 -3.51
N SER A 342 35.11 27.98 -4.32
CA SER A 342 33.92 28.46 -5.00
C SER A 342 33.08 27.29 -5.48
N SER A 343 31.81 27.55 -5.80
CA SER A 343 30.95 26.62 -6.51
C SER A 343 30.18 27.33 -7.62
N GLU A 344 29.91 26.63 -8.71
CA GLU A 344 29.18 27.13 -9.87
C GLU A 344 28.29 26.03 -10.44
N THR A 345 27.05 26.38 -10.86
CA THR A 345 26.16 25.46 -11.55
C THR A 345 26.02 25.86 -13.02
N LYS A 346 26.15 24.86 -13.91
CA LYS A 346 26.03 25.03 -15.37
C LYS A 346 25.00 24.12 -15.98
N LEU A 347 24.35 24.62 -17.03
CA LEU A 347 23.50 23.82 -17.93
C LEU A 347 24.31 23.57 -19.19
N GLU A 348 24.69 22.35 -19.44
CA GLU A 348 25.65 22.01 -20.48
C GLU A 348 25.50 20.59 -21.00
N ARG A 349 26.29 20.25 -22.02
CA ARG A 349 26.52 18.86 -22.42
C ARG A 349 27.87 18.40 -21.88
N VAL A 350 27.89 17.22 -21.33
CA VAL A 350 29.11 16.64 -20.73
C VAL A 350 29.44 15.34 -21.45
N ARG A 351 30.73 15.20 -21.84
CA ARG A 351 31.25 13.95 -22.37
C ARG A 351 31.35 12.91 -21.27
N ILE A 352 30.60 11.82 -21.40
CA ILE A 352 30.76 10.66 -20.51
C ILE A 352 31.82 9.75 -21.10
N ALA A 353 32.99 9.74 -20.48
CA ALA A 353 34.14 8.96 -20.93
C ALA A 353 33.93 7.46 -20.62
N THR A 354 33.44 7.13 -19.44
CA THR A 354 33.36 5.75 -18.95
C THR A 354 32.19 5.60 -17.98
N ASN A 355 31.51 4.45 -18.04
CA ASN A 355 30.61 3.99 -16.96
C ASN A 355 31.33 2.88 -16.20
N LEU A 356 31.85 3.21 -15.02
CA LEU A 356 32.52 2.25 -14.13
C LEU A 356 31.45 1.40 -13.45
N ARG A 357 31.73 0.09 -13.32
CA ARG A 357 30.82 -0.87 -12.72
C ARG A 357 31.40 -1.38 -11.40
N HIS A 358 30.85 -0.88 -10.28
CA HIS A 358 31.39 -1.15 -8.96
C HIS A 358 31.39 -2.65 -8.62
N ASP A 359 30.35 -3.41 -9.01
CA ASP A 359 30.28 -4.86 -8.83
C ASP A 359 31.42 -5.63 -9.53
N GLN A 360 32.05 -5.04 -10.56
CA GLN A 360 33.21 -5.59 -11.24
C GLN A 360 34.54 -5.03 -10.72
N LEU A 361 34.54 -3.83 -10.19
CA LEU A 361 35.76 -3.06 -9.87
C LEU A 361 36.08 -2.98 -8.38
N ASP A 362 35.15 -3.27 -7.48
CA ASP A 362 35.38 -3.17 -6.02
C ASP A 362 36.53 -4.04 -5.53
N SER A 363 36.83 -5.14 -6.21
CA SER A 363 38.00 -6.00 -5.88
C SER A 363 39.33 -5.42 -6.32
N VAL A 364 39.31 -4.46 -7.27
CA VAL A 364 40.49 -3.84 -7.88
C VAL A 364 40.72 -2.44 -7.35
N ILE A 365 39.63 -1.65 -7.20
CA ILE A 365 39.66 -0.29 -6.68
C ILE A 365 39.49 -0.33 -5.16
N THR A 366 40.62 -0.51 -4.48
CA THR A 366 40.69 -0.63 -3.02
C THR A 366 41.31 0.62 -2.39
N GLU A 367 41.19 0.77 -1.07
CA GLU A 367 41.86 1.88 -0.36
C GLU A 367 43.35 1.90 -0.63
N ALA A 368 43.99 0.73 -0.71
CA ALA A 368 45.42 0.61 -0.96
C ALA A 368 45.82 1.15 -2.33
N THR A 369 45.06 0.82 -3.40
CA THR A 369 45.32 1.34 -4.74
C THR A 369 45.02 2.84 -4.83
N LEU A 370 43.98 3.34 -4.17
CA LEU A 370 43.58 4.76 -4.17
C LEU A 370 44.57 5.64 -3.36
N ARG A 371 45.23 5.08 -2.34
CA ARG A 371 46.30 5.76 -1.59
C ARG A 371 47.70 5.63 -2.23
N GLY A 372 47.80 4.90 -3.35
CA GLY A 372 49.08 4.68 -4.03
C GLY A 372 50.01 3.68 -3.32
N GLU A 373 49.47 2.88 -2.39
CA GLU A 373 50.24 1.85 -1.67
C GLU A 373 50.49 0.62 -2.55
N THR A 374 49.59 0.40 -3.52
CA THR A 374 49.70 -0.65 -4.54
C THR A 374 49.41 -0.06 -5.93
N PRO A 375 49.95 -0.65 -7.01
CA PRO A 375 49.72 -0.16 -8.37
C PRO A 375 48.21 -0.11 -8.73
N ALA A 376 47.79 0.97 -9.37
CA ALA A 376 46.46 1.17 -9.89
C ALA A 376 46.46 0.92 -11.41
N ASP A 377 45.85 -0.18 -11.86
CA ASP A 377 45.69 -0.53 -13.28
C ASP A 377 44.20 -0.49 -13.66
N TYR A 378 43.63 0.72 -13.59
CA TYR A 378 42.25 0.98 -13.96
C TYR A 378 42.08 2.42 -14.46
N ALA A 379 41.01 2.65 -15.19
CA ALA A 379 40.66 3.98 -15.73
C ALA A 379 40.42 4.99 -14.62
N HIS A 380 40.76 6.24 -14.83
CA HIS A 380 40.56 7.36 -13.92
C HIS A 380 41.24 7.22 -12.55
N ALA A 381 42.38 6.51 -12.48
CA ALA A 381 43.05 6.22 -11.23
C ALA A 381 43.45 7.49 -10.43
N ALA A 382 43.97 8.52 -11.08
CA ALA A 382 44.31 9.78 -10.44
C ALA A 382 43.09 10.57 -9.95
N GLU A 383 42.07 10.63 -10.79
CA GLU A 383 40.79 11.28 -10.48
C GLU A 383 40.05 10.58 -9.32
N LEU A 384 40.02 9.24 -9.31
CA LEU A 384 39.44 8.45 -8.24
C LEU A 384 40.24 8.57 -6.94
N ALA A 385 41.57 8.62 -7.00
CA ALA A 385 42.42 8.85 -5.82
C ALA A 385 42.15 10.20 -5.17
N PHE A 386 41.99 11.27 -5.97
CA PHE A 386 41.60 12.59 -5.47
C PHE A 386 40.15 12.55 -4.91
N ALA A 387 39.21 12.00 -5.65
CA ALA A 387 37.80 11.90 -5.24
C ALA A 387 37.63 11.12 -3.93
N PHE A 388 38.42 10.05 -3.72
CA PHE A 388 38.41 9.28 -2.48
C PHE A 388 38.97 10.10 -1.30
N ARG A 389 40.08 10.79 -1.48
CA ARG A 389 40.63 11.68 -0.45
C ARG A 389 39.64 12.79 -0.09
N LEU A 390 38.98 13.40 -1.10
CA LEU A 390 37.94 14.41 -0.92
C LEU A 390 36.74 13.82 -0.16
N ALA A 391 36.26 12.64 -0.54
CA ALA A 391 35.16 11.98 0.11
C ALA A 391 35.44 11.66 1.58
N GLN A 392 36.64 11.17 1.91
CA GLN A 392 37.06 10.97 3.30
C GLN A 392 37.06 12.29 4.10
N HIS A 393 37.53 13.38 3.51
CA HIS A 393 37.50 14.71 4.12
C HIS A 393 36.09 15.21 4.39
N LEU A 394 35.21 15.13 3.39
CA LEU A 394 33.80 15.56 3.51
C LEU A 394 33.05 14.72 4.57
N LYS A 395 33.23 13.41 4.56
CA LYS A 395 32.68 12.52 5.57
C LYS A 395 33.11 12.91 6.97
N ALA A 396 34.42 13.12 7.18
CA ALA A 396 34.94 13.52 8.48
C ALA A 396 34.32 14.84 8.98
N GLN A 397 34.15 15.83 8.10
CA GLN A 397 33.47 17.09 8.45
C GLN A 397 31.99 16.86 8.85
N ARG A 398 31.26 16.02 8.12
CA ARG A 398 29.86 15.70 8.42
C ARG A 398 29.74 14.94 9.75
N GLU A 399 30.65 14.02 10.05
CA GLU A 399 30.68 13.27 11.30
C GLU A 399 30.90 14.15 12.53
N VAL A 400 31.66 15.24 12.39
CA VAL A 400 31.80 16.26 13.46
C VAL A 400 30.43 16.93 13.71
N VAL A 401 29.69 17.33 12.68
CA VAL A 401 28.36 17.93 12.81
C VAL A 401 27.35 16.91 13.34
N ARG A 402 27.43 15.67 12.91
CA ARG A 402 26.60 14.54 13.33
C ARG A 402 26.83 14.15 14.80
N GLY A 403 28.04 14.39 15.33
CA GLY A 403 28.43 14.08 16.71
C GLY A 403 28.80 12.62 16.95
N LYS A 404 28.74 11.76 15.93
CA LYS A 404 29.16 10.36 15.98
C LYS A 404 29.58 9.85 14.59
N PRO A 405 30.45 8.85 14.51
CA PRO A 405 30.84 8.21 13.25
C PRO A 405 29.65 7.60 12.53
N GLU A 406 29.73 7.56 11.21
CA GLU A 406 28.82 6.82 10.35
C GLU A 406 29.37 5.40 10.18
N LEU A 407 28.67 4.42 10.74
CA LEU A 407 29.11 3.03 10.74
C LEU A 407 28.26 2.23 9.73
N PHE A 408 28.92 1.59 8.79
CA PHE A 408 28.32 0.64 7.84
C PHE A 408 28.52 -0.78 8.35
N ASN A 409 27.71 -1.19 9.33
CA ASN A 409 27.88 -2.48 10.01
C ASN A 409 27.11 -3.63 9.34
N ARG A 410 26.45 -3.36 8.21
CA ARG A 410 25.63 -4.36 7.52
C ARG A 410 26.15 -4.59 6.11
N PRO A 411 26.17 -5.85 5.66
CA PRO A 411 26.39 -6.12 4.25
C PRO A 411 25.21 -5.54 3.42
N ASP A 412 25.53 -5.17 2.21
CA ASP A 412 24.54 -4.93 1.18
C ASP A 412 24.23 -6.25 0.48
N TYR A 413 22.94 -6.50 0.16
CA TYR A 413 22.52 -7.73 -0.48
C TYR A 413 22.09 -7.45 -1.91
N SER A 414 22.57 -8.28 -2.83
CA SER A 414 22.14 -8.24 -4.22
C SER A 414 21.38 -9.51 -4.57
N PHE A 415 20.28 -9.35 -5.31
CA PHE A 415 19.47 -10.46 -5.79
C PHE A 415 19.65 -10.60 -7.29
N LYS A 416 20.06 -11.78 -7.75
CA LYS A 416 20.10 -12.11 -9.16
C LYS A 416 19.19 -13.29 -9.44
N LEU A 417 18.23 -13.10 -10.31
CA LEU A 417 17.36 -14.18 -10.80
C LEU A 417 17.94 -14.77 -12.08
N GLU A 418 17.99 -16.10 -12.17
CA GLU A 418 18.37 -16.80 -13.38
C GLU A 418 17.15 -16.88 -14.31
N GLY A 419 17.18 -16.14 -15.42
CA GLY A 419 16.09 -16.06 -16.39
C GLY A 419 16.49 -15.25 -17.61
N ASP A 420 15.55 -14.99 -18.48
CA ASP A 420 15.74 -14.23 -19.73
C ASP A 420 15.57 -12.71 -19.57
N GLY A 421 15.38 -12.23 -18.33
CA GLY A 421 15.15 -10.81 -18.03
C GLY A 421 13.70 -10.35 -18.23
N SER A 422 12.77 -11.26 -18.48
CA SER A 422 11.33 -10.98 -18.47
C SER A 422 10.81 -10.78 -17.03
N GLU A 423 9.55 -10.33 -16.93
CA GLU A 423 8.88 -10.23 -15.62
C GLU A 423 8.92 -11.57 -14.87
N PRO A 424 9.39 -11.61 -13.62
CA PRO A 424 9.53 -12.86 -12.87
C PRO A 424 8.19 -13.57 -12.65
N THR A 425 8.26 -14.90 -12.67
CA THR A 425 7.11 -15.79 -12.42
C THR A 425 7.03 -16.27 -10.98
N GLY A 426 8.17 -16.25 -10.27
CA GLY A 426 8.34 -16.78 -8.91
C GLY A 426 9.02 -18.16 -8.86
N ASP A 427 9.30 -18.75 -10.02
CA ASP A 427 9.94 -20.08 -10.13
C ASP A 427 11.44 -20.01 -10.44
N GLU A 428 11.95 -18.82 -10.74
CA GLU A 428 13.35 -18.59 -11.07
C GLU A 428 14.26 -19.03 -9.93
N ARG A 429 15.46 -19.48 -10.30
CA ARG A 429 16.52 -19.67 -9.31
C ARG A 429 17.07 -18.33 -8.88
N VAL A 430 17.11 -18.11 -7.56
CA VAL A 430 17.65 -16.87 -6.98
C VAL A 430 19.05 -17.09 -6.43
N LEU A 431 19.95 -16.16 -6.74
CA LEU A 431 21.27 -16.05 -6.16
C LEU A 431 21.29 -14.78 -5.28
N ILE A 432 21.73 -14.93 -4.03
CA ILE A 432 21.89 -13.80 -3.12
C ILE A 432 23.38 -13.58 -2.93
N GLY A 433 23.85 -12.42 -3.40
CA GLY A 433 25.20 -11.95 -3.19
C GLY A 433 25.27 -11.03 -1.98
N THR A 434 26.44 -10.96 -1.34
CA THR A 434 26.74 -10.00 -0.27
C THR A 434 27.86 -9.08 -0.71
N ARG A 435 27.67 -7.79 -0.42
CA ARG A 435 28.67 -6.75 -0.67
C ARG A 435 28.95 -6.01 0.63
N VAL A 436 30.22 -5.65 0.84
CA VAL A 436 30.59 -4.82 1.99
C VAL A 436 30.16 -3.37 1.71
N ARG A 437 29.26 -2.81 2.51
CA ARG A 437 28.89 -1.39 2.44
C ARG A 437 30.08 -0.50 2.76
N GLY A 438 30.18 0.63 2.09
CA GLY A 438 31.25 1.60 2.30
C GLY A 438 32.52 1.25 1.58
N ALA A 439 32.47 0.45 0.51
CA ALA A 439 33.56 0.32 -0.45
C ALA A 439 33.99 1.72 -0.94
N PRO A 440 35.27 1.91 -1.31
CA PRO A 440 35.77 3.22 -1.71
C PRO A 440 34.94 3.93 -2.78
N LEU A 441 34.42 3.20 -3.77
CA LEU A 441 33.57 3.74 -4.81
C LEU A 441 32.22 4.22 -4.26
N ASP A 442 31.61 3.50 -3.32
CA ASP A 442 30.38 3.93 -2.64
C ASP A 442 30.58 5.22 -1.87
N LEU A 443 31.72 5.34 -1.18
CA LEU A 443 32.05 6.54 -0.43
C LEU A 443 32.20 7.74 -1.35
N ILE A 444 32.89 7.59 -2.50
CA ILE A 444 33.06 8.65 -3.49
C ILE A 444 31.71 9.15 -3.97
N VAL A 445 30.83 8.24 -4.42
CA VAL A 445 29.52 8.61 -4.99
C VAL A 445 28.61 9.21 -3.91
N SER A 446 28.52 8.58 -2.74
CA SER A 446 27.64 9.07 -1.67
C SER A 446 28.03 10.48 -1.21
N GLU A 447 29.32 10.74 -0.98
CA GLU A 447 29.78 12.08 -0.57
C GLU A 447 29.60 13.12 -1.68
N ALA A 448 29.80 12.75 -2.95
CA ALA A 448 29.53 13.64 -4.09
C ALA A 448 28.04 14.00 -4.15
N MET A 449 27.14 13.02 -3.96
CA MET A 449 25.69 13.29 -3.97
C MET A 449 25.27 14.13 -2.75
N ILE A 450 25.84 13.89 -1.58
CA ILE A 450 25.58 14.71 -0.39
C ILE A 450 26.06 16.15 -0.62
N LEU A 451 27.26 16.32 -1.18
CA LEU A 451 27.80 17.64 -1.53
C LEU A 451 26.87 18.39 -2.52
N ALA A 452 26.45 17.74 -3.60
CA ALA A 452 25.55 18.33 -4.59
C ALA A 452 24.19 18.72 -3.99
N ASN A 453 23.55 17.79 -3.31
CA ASN A 453 22.21 17.98 -2.73
C ASN A 453 22.21 19.06 -1.63
N SER A 454 23.28 19.12 -0.82
CA SER A 454 23.44 20.14 0.22
C SER A 454 23.73 21.52 -0.39
N THR A 455 24.62 21.59 -1.39
CA THR A 455 25.02 22.84 -2.07
C THR A 455 23.82 23.43 -2.82
N TRP A 456 23.12 22.63 -3.63
CA TRP A 456 21.93 23.10 -4.35
C TRP A 456 20.79 23.46 -3.40
N GLY A 457 20.61 22.73 -2.31
CA GLY A 457 19.65 23.08 -1.28
C GLY A 457 19.89 24.47 -0.68
N GLY A 458 21.14 24.80 -0.37
CA GLY A 458 21.54 26.14 0.07
C GLY A 458 21.34 27.21 -1.00
N TRP A 459 21.74 26.92 -2.22
CA TRP A 459 21.61 27.85 -3.34
C TRP A 459 20.17 28.19 -3.71
N LEU A 460 19.26 27.19 -3.70
CA LEU A 460 17.82 27.43 -3.86
C LEU A 460 17.29 28.41 -2.80
N ALA A 461 17.70 28.22 -1.54
CA ALA A 461 17.32 29.10 -0.44
C ALA A 461 17.85 30.53 -0.64
N GLU A 462 19.10 30.69 -1.05
CA GLU A 462 19.72 31.99 -1.36
C GLU A 462 19.02 32.72 -2.53
N CYS A 463 18.55 31.98 -3.53
CA CYS A 463 17.77 32.50 -4.64
C CYS A 463 16.30 32.79 -4.29
N GLY A 464 15.85 32.44 -3.06
CA GLY A 464 14.46 32.58 -2.66
C GLY A 464 13.51 31.62 -3.41
N VAL A 465 14.02 30.54 -3.97
CA VAL A 465 13.29 29.53 -4.73
C VAL A 465 13.00 28.34 -3.81
N PRO A 466 11.74 27.91 -3.66
CA PRO A 466 11.43 26.75 -2.85
C PRO A 466 11.96 25.47 -3.51
N GLY A 467 12.37 24.51 -2.69
CA GLY A 467 12.74 23.16 -3.12
C GLY A 467 12.04 22.12 -2.27
N ILE A 468 12.25 20.86 -2.57
CA ILE A 468 11.84 19.74 -1.73
C ILE A 468 13.07 19.28 -0.94
N TYR A 469 13.00 19.45 0.37
CA TYR A 469 14.08 19.14 1.30
C TYR A 469 13.74 17.93 2.15
N ARG A 470 14.77 17.17 2.53
CA ARG A 470 14.69 16.18 3.60
C ARG A 470 15.40 16.73 4.82
N SER A 471 14.77 16.59 5.98
CA SER A 471 15.29 17.09 7.25
C SER A 471 15.09 16.08 8.38
N GLN A 472 16.00 16.10 9.34
CA GLN A 472 15.91 15.28 10.54
C GLN A 472 16.39 16.13 11.72
N ALA A 473 15.52 16.37 12.68
CA ALA A 473 15.77 17.32 13.75
C ALA A 473 16.87 16.85 14.72
N ALA A 474 17.00 15.55 14.96
CA ALA A 474 18.02 14.97 15.84
C ALA A 474 18.30 13.52 15.45
N LEU A 475 19.52 13.06 15.71
CA LEU A 475 19.90 11.66 15.56
C LEU A 475 19.57 10.89 16.84
N ALA A 476 18.28 10.67 17.07
CA ALA A 476 17.73 9.99 18.24
C ALA A 476 16.65 8.98 17.84
N PRO A 477 16.45 7.90 18.62
CA PRO A 477 15.39 6.93 18.35
C PRO A 477 14.03 7.58 18.20
N GLY A 478 13.27 7.20 17.17
CA GLY A 478 11.92 7.73 16.91
C GLY A 478 11.86 9.08 16.20
N VAL A 479 12.99 9.75 15.95
CA VAL A 479 13.05 10.98 15.14
C VAL A 479 13.20 10.62 13.67
N LYS A 480 12.08 10.70 12.95
CA LYS A 480 12.01 10.35 11.52
C LYS A 480 12.49 11.49 10.62
N VAL A 481 13.02 11.12 9.47
CA VAL A 481 13.24 12.04 8.35
C VAL A 481 11.90 12.56 7.85
N ARG A 482 11.85 13.85 7.49
CA ARG A 482 10.64 14.50 6.97
C ARG A 482 10.95 15.27 5.71
N MET A 483 10.01 15.29 4.78
CA MET A 483 10.06 16.17 3.62
C MET A 483 9.37 17.50 3.91
N GLY A 484 9.89 18.57 3.30
CA GLY A 484 9.35 19.90 3.45
C GLY A 484 9.81 20.84 2.34
N THR A 485 9.23 22.04 2.28
CA THR A 485 9.52 23.03 1.22
C THR A 485 10.55 24.09 1.64
N ARG A 486 11.11 23.98 2.84
CA ARG A 486 12.11 24.90 3.38
C ARG A 486 13.35 24.14 3.83
N PRO A 487 14.54 24.76 3.68
CA PRO A 487 15.78 24.16 4.20
C PRO A 487 15.71 24.00 5.72
N ALA A 488 16.16 22.86 6.18
CA ALA A 488 16.33 22.54 7.61
C ALA A 488 17.43 21.49 7.75
N PRO A 489 18.09 21.42 8.92
CA PRO A 489 19.17 20.48 9.16
C PRO A 489 18.73 19.01 9.02
N HIS A 490 19.68 18.20 8.54
CA HIS A 490 19.52 16.75 8.50
C HIS A 490 20.58 16.13 9.43
N ALA A 491 20.18 15.85 10.68
CA ALA A 491 21.10 15.38 11.72
C ALA A 491 21.80 14.06 11.35
N GLY A 492 21.10 13.12 10.74
CA GLY A 492 21.65 11.84 10.29
C GLY A 492 22.74 12.00 9.21
N MET A 493 22.57 12.97 8.30
CA MET A 493 23.55 13.27 7.26
C MET A 493 24.63 14.24 7.74
N GLY A 494 24.43 14.96 8.85
CA GLY A 494 25.36 15.96 9.35
C GLY A 494 25.52 17.17 8.45
N VAL A 495 24.42 17.62 7.81
CA VAL A 495 24.41 18.78 6.89
C VAL A 495 23.36 19.79 7.31
N ALA A 496 23.61 21.08 6.97
CA ALA A 496 22.71 22.19 7.32
C ALA A 496 21.39 22.17 6.55
N GLN A 497 21.38 21.63 5.36
CA GLN A 497 20.19 21.38 4.52
C GLN A 497 20.49 20.23 3.56
N TYR A 498 19.44 19.55 3.13
CA TYR A 498 19.55 18.45 2.19
C TYR A 498 18.34 18.41 1.26
N SER A 499 18.54 18.58 -0.03
CA SER A 499 17.52 18.44 -1.05
C SER A 499 17.78 17.17 -1.87
N TRP A 500 16.75 16.56 -2.43
CA TRP A 500 16.95 15.49 -3.39
C TRP A 500 16.91 16.06 -4.80
N ALA A 501 18.06 16.04 -5.49
CA ALA A 501 18.21 16.59 -6.84
C ALA A 501 19.14 15.74 -7.73
N SER A 502 19.59 14.59 -7.24
CA SER A 502 20.61 13.78 -7.88
C SER A 502 20.10 12.59 -8.70
N SER A 503 18.78 12.32 -8.71
CA SER A 503 18.22 11.17 -9.42
C SER A 503 16.91 11.49 -10.16
N PRO A 504 16.90 12.45 -11.09
CA PRO A 504 15.69 12.95 -11.75
C PRO A 504 15.07 11.96 -12.76
N LEU A 505 15.81 10.93 -13.21
CA LEU A 505 15.26 9.88 -14.08
C LEU A 505 14.34 8.92 -13.33
N ARG A 506 14.56 8.77 -12.02
CA ARG A 506 13.90 7.75 -11.22
C ARG A 506 13.15 8.26 -9.98
N ARG A 507 13.24 9.56 -9.61
CA ARG A 507 12.47 10.16 -8.53
C ARG A 507 11.87 11.49 -8.96
N TYR A 508 10.56 11.61 -8.83
CA TYR A 508 9.84 12.82 -9.26
C TYR A 508 10.23 14.08 -8.48
N VAL A 509 10.48 13.93 -7.18
CA VAL A 509 10.93 15.06 -6.33
C VAL A 509 12.27 15.63 -6.79
N ASP A 510 13.16 14.80 -7.32
CA ASP A 510 14.44 15.23 -7.91
C ASP A 510 14.21 16.00 -9.22
N LEU A 511 13.28 15.56 -10.06
CA LEU A 511 12.88 16.26 -11.28
C LEU A 511 12.28 17.64 -10.95
N VAL A 512 11.44 17.72 -9.92
CA VAL A 512 10.88 18.98 -9.41
C VAL A 512 12.00 19.93 -8.95
N ASN A 513 12.93 19.45 -8.14
CA ASN A 513 14.06 20.22 -7.69
C ASN A 513 14.98 20.61 -8.85
N GLN A 514 15.15 19.76 -9.85
CA GLN A 514 15.95 20.06 -11.03
C GLN A 514 15.36 21.26 -11.80
N TRP A 515 14.05 21.37 -11.97
CA TRP A 515 13.43 22.55 -12.59
C TRP A 515 13.72 23.83 -11.81
N GLN A 516 13.71 23.77 -10.49
CA GLN A 516 14.01 24.91 -9.62
C GLN A 516 15.49 25.32 -9.74
N ILE A 517 16.40 24.33 -9.78
CA ILE A 517 17.83 24.54 -10.01
C ILE A 517 18.11 25.14 -11.41
N ILE A 518 17.44 24.63 -12.44
CA ILE A 518 17.53 25.17 -13.81
C ILE A 518 17.08 26.64 -13.85
N ALA A 519 16.00 26.99 -13.14
CA ALA A 519 15.56 28.36 -13.03
C ALA A 519 16.62 29.25 -12.36
N CYS A 520 17.27 28.75 -11.27
CA CYS A 520 18.37 29.48 -10.64
C CYS A 520 19.59 29.66 -11.57
N ALA A 521 19.94 28.61 -12.33
CA ALA A 521 21.06 28.67 -13.28
C ALA A 521 20.81 29.68 -14.42
N ARG A 522 19.58 29.80 -14.89
CA ARG A 522 19.20 30.73 -15.97
C ARG A 522 19.01 32.16 -15.50
N HIS A 523 18.47 32.36 -14.31
CA HIS A 523 17.97 33.67 -13.89
C HIS A 523 18.66 34.24 -12.63
N GLY A 524 19.52 33.46 -11.97
CA GLY A 524 20.24 33.92 -10.78
C GLY A 524 19.30 34.49 -9.71
N ARG A 525 19.55 35.74 -9.28
CA ARG A 525 18.75 36.38 -8.22
C ARG A 525 17.28 36.65 -8.59
N THR A 526 16.91 36.58 -9.86
CA THR A 526 15.53 36.75 -10.32
C THR A 526 14.82 35.42 -10.53
N ALA A 527 15.47 34.28 -10.19
CA ALA A 527 14.95 32.95 -10.37
C ALA A 527 13.59 32.73 -9.68
N ALA A 528 13.36 33.36 -8.52
CA ALA A 528 12.09 33.28 -7.82
C ALA A 528 10.88 33.74 -8.65
N LEU A 529 11.09 34.62 -9.66
CA LEU A 529 10.05 35.07 -10.58
C LEU A 529 9.79 34.06 -11.71
N ALA A 530 10.83 33.34 -12.14
CA ALA A 530 10.78 32.41 -13.27
C ALA A 530 10.60 30.93 -12.91
N ALA A 531 10.97 30.53 -11.68
CA ALA A 531 10.85 29.16 -11.22
C ALA A 531 9.42 28.65 -11.34
N PRO A 532 9.20 27.38 -11.73
CA PRO A 532 7.87 26.80 -11.86
C PRO A 532 7.05 26.83 -10.58
N PHE A 533 7.68 26.52 -9.44
CA PHE A 533 7.01 26.52 -8.15
C PHE A 533 7.41 27.75 -7.32
N LYS A 534 6.45 28.32 -6.63
CA LYS A 534 6.60 29.52 -5.79
C LYS A 534 6.61 29.16 -4.29
N PRO A 535 7.12 30.03 -3.42
CA PRO A 535 7.00 29.83 -1.98
C PRO A 535 5.53 29.62 -1.55
N LYS A 536 5.29 28.60 -0.73
CA LYS A 536 3.95 28.17 -0.26
C LYS A 536 3.02 27.63 -1.35
N ASP A 537 3.55 27.20 -2.49
CA ASP A 537 2.77 26.58 -3.54
C ASP A 537 2.11 25.30 -3.06
N ALA A 538 0.78 25.23 -3.17
CA ALA A 538 0.00 24.06 -2.76
C ALA A 538 0.39 22.80 -3.55
N ALA A 539 0.85 22.95 -4.81
CA ALA A 539 1.30 21.82 -5.63
C ALA A 539 2.53 21.12 -5.03
N LEU A 540 3.49 21.86 -4.45
CA LEU A 540 4.65 21.25 -3.79
C LEU A 540 4.23 20.40 -2.57
N PHE A 541 3.30 20.88 -1.76
CA PHE A 541 2.80 20.12 -0.62
C PHE A 541 2.06 18.86 -1.06
N SER A 542 1.26 18.94 -2.13
CA SER A 542 0.59 17.80 -2.72
C SER A 542 1.58 16.76 -3.26
N ILE A 543 2.66 17.22 -3.93
CA ILE A 543 3.72 16.34 -4.44
C ILE A 543 4.41 15.62 -3.28
N ILE A 544 4.80 16.35 -2.22
CA ILE A 544 5.45 15.76 -1.05
C ILE A 544 4.56 14.70 -0.41
N SER A 545 3.30 15.02 -0.15
CA SER A 545 2.36 14.07 0.47
C SER A 545 2.12 12.84 -0.40
N GLY A 546 1.95 13.03 -1.72
CA GLY A 546 1.80 11.92 -2.66
C GLY A 546 3.06 11.06 -2.75
N PHE A 547 4.24 11.69 -2.76
CA PHE A 547 5.52 10.98 -2.82
C PHE A 547 5.76 10.15 -1.55
N ASP A 548 5.58 10.71 -0.35
CA ASP A 548 5.78 9.99 0.90
C ASP A 548 4.88 8.73 0.97
N ALA A 549 3.62 8.87 0.55
CA ALA A 549 2.68 7.74 0.54
C ALA A 549 3.08 6.66 -0.48
N ALA A 550 3.40 7.05 -1.72
CA ALA A 550 3.77 6.10 -2.77
C ALA A 550 5.13 5.45 -2.49
N TYR A 551 6.11 6.24 -2.06
CA TYR A 551 7.46 5.75 -1.75
C TYR A 551 7.45 4.76 -0.59
N GLY A 552 6.64 5.03 0.45
CA GLY A 552 6.39 4.07 1.53
C GLY A 552 5.81 2.75 1.02
N ALA A 553 4.77 2.80 0.17
CA ALA A 553 4.16 1.60 -0.41
C ALA A 553 5.13 0.82 -1.32
N TYR A 554 6.00 1.53 -2.04
CA TYR A 554 7.02 0.90 -2.90
C TYR A 554 8.11 0.21 -2.08
N ASN A 555 8.57 0.83 -1.00
CA ASN A 555 9.54 0.24 -0.07
C ASN A 555 8.94 -0.98 0.64
N ASP A 556 7.70 -0.90 1.10
CA ASP A 556 7.01 -2.04 1.73
C ASP A 556 6.90 -3.22 0.76
N PHE A 557 6.58 -2.94 -0.52
CA PHE A 557 6.53 -3.98 -1.54
C PHE A 557 7.93 -4.55 -1.83
N GLN A 558 8.94 -3.69 -2.01
CA GLN A 558 10.33 -4.12 -2.25
C GLN A 558 10.81 -5.03 -1.13
N ASN A 559 10.63 -4.62 0.12
CA ASN A 559 11.01 -5.43 1.29
C ASN A 559 10.27 -6.77 1.32
N ALA A 560 8.97 -6.78 1.00
CA ALA A 560 8.16 -8.00 0.95
C ALA A 560 8.67 -8.96 -0.15
N ILE A 561 9.00 -8.44 -1.33
CA ILE A 561 9.43 -9.27 -2.45
C ILE A 561 10.88 -9.76 -2.30
N GLU A 562 11.75 -8.96 -1.67
CA GLU A 562 13.09 -9.40 -1.28
C GLU A 562 13.03 -10.51 -0.23
N ARG A 563 12.11 -10.37 0.74
CA ARG A 563 11.83 -11.41 1.72
C ARG A 563 11.30 -12.69 1.05
N TYR A 564 10.37 -12.57 0.08
CA TYR A 564 9.90 -13.71 -0.72
C TYR A 564 11.07 -14.46 -1.36
N TRP A 565 11.96 -13.75 -2.06
CA TRP A 565 13.10 -14.37 -2.74
C TRP A 565 14.13 -14.94 -1.76
N THR A 566 14.27 -14.35 -0.58
CA THR A 566 15.15 -14.91 0.45
C THR A 566 14.59 -16.21 1.03
N LEU A 567 13.27 -16.28 1.29
CA LEU A 567 12.62 -17.53 1.70
C LEU A 567 12.70 -18.59 0.57
N ARG A 568 12.50 -18.19 -0.67
CA ARG A 568 12.65 -19.05 -1.83
C ARG A 568 14.07 -19.59 -1.97
N TRP A 569 15.07 -18.76 -1.70
CA TRP A 569 16.47 -19.17 -1.67
C TRP A 569 16.73 -20.24 -0.60
N LEU A 570 16.17 -20.09 0.59
CA LEU A 570 16.27 -21.10 1.66
C LEU A 570 15.71 -22.45 1.19
N GLU A 571 14.55 -22.45 0.56
CA GLU A 571 13.92 -23.66 0.01
C GLU A 571 14.77 -24.29 -1.10
N GLN A 572 15.22 -23.48 -2.06
CA GLN A 572 16.03 -23.96 -3.21
C GLN A 572 17.37 -24.57 -2.79
N ASN A 573 17.96 -24.09 -1.69
CA ASN A 573 19.23 -24.57 -1.19
C ASN A 573 19.08 -25.58 -0.03
N GLY A 574 17.87 -25.93 0.38
CA GLY A 574 17.62 -26.89 1.45
C GLY A 574 18.20 -26.46 2.81
N VAL A 575 18.19 -25.15 3.08
CA VAL A 575 18.73 -24.60 4.33
C VAL A 575 17.80 -24.89 5.47
N THR A 576 18.27 -25.60 6.46
CA THR A 576 17.48 -26.00 7.66
C THR A 576 17.96 -25.33 8.93
N GLU A 577 19.13 -24.73 8.95
CA GLU A 577 19.73 -24.02 10.10
C GLU A 577 20.36 -22.72 9.67
N LEU A 578 20.31 -21.71 10.53
CA LEU A 578 20.94 -20.40 10.33
C LEU A 578 21.69 -19.96 11.57
N GLU A 579 22.78 -19.24 11.37
CA GLU A 579 23.38 -18.41 12.41
C GLU A 579 22.72 -17.04 12.40
N ALA A 580 22.41 -16.54 13.59
CA ALA A 580 21.67 -15.30 13.75
C ALA A 580 22.09 -14.55 15.02
N THR A 581 21.85 -13.27 15.04
CA THR A 581 22.09 -12.38 16.17
C THR A 581 20.77 -11.96 16.81
N VAL A 582 20.64 -12.12 18.14
CA VAL A 582 19.44 -11.74 18.90
C VAL A 582 19.28 -10.21 18.90
N MET A 583 18.12 -9.74 18.55
CA MET A 583 17.78 -8.32 18.55
C MET A 583 16.99 -7.94 19.81
N LYS A 584 15.66 -8.03 19.79
CA LYS A 584 14.75 -7.71 20.88
C LYS A 584 13.48 -8.56 20.72
N ASP A 585 12.82 -8.92 21.83
CA ASP A 585 11.49 -9.56 21.81
C ASP A 585 11.45 -10.86 20.97
N ALA A 586 12.43 -11.75 21.17
CA ALA A 586 12.61 -12.99 20.41
C ALA A 586 12.85 -12.82 18.89
N LEU A 587 13.12 -11.60 18.46
CA LEU A 587 13.57 -11.34 17.10
C LEU A 587 15.05 -11.64 16.95
N VAL A 588 15.37 -12.32 15.88
CA VAL A 588 16.75 -12.61 15.48
C VAL A 588 16.98 -12.12 14.06
N ARG A 589 18.19 -11.68 13.76
CA ARG A 589 18.64 -11.34 12.42
C ARG A 589 19.61 -12.39 11.94
N ALA A 590 19.37 -12.97 10.78
CA ALA A 590 20.33 -13.86 10.13
C ALA A 590 21.65 -13.12 9.85
N ASP A 591 22.79 -13.78 10.09
CA ASP A 591 24.09 -13.14 9.96
C ASP A 591 24.54 -12.99 8.49
N THR A 592 23.99 -13.81 7.57
CA THR A 592 24.41 -13.88 6.15
C THR A 592 23.30 -13.63 5.15
N LEU A 593 22.08 -13.36 5.60
CA LEU A 593 20.90 -13.15 4.74
C LEU A 593 20.09 -11.94 5.22
N PRO A 594 19.37 -11.25 4.34
CA PRO A 594 18.49 -10.14 4.70
C PRO A 594 17.19 -10.63 5.34
N LEU A 595 17.29 -11.29 6.49
CA LEU A 595 16.15 -11.86 7.19
C LEU A 595 16.15 -11.47 8.67
N VAL A 596 15.03 -10.90 9.10
CA VAL A 596 14.67 -10.74 10.50
C VAL A 596 13.42 -11.59 10.75
N PHE A 597 13.44 -12.43 11.80
CA PHE A 597 12.35 -13.35 12.10
C PHE A 597 12.32 -13.71 13.59
N ARG A 598 11.23 -14.32 14.03
CA ARG A 598 11.10 -14.80 15.41
C ARG A 598 11.69 -16.19 15.55
N ALA A 599 12.44 -16.40 16.63
CA ALA A 599 12.97 -17.73 16.98
C ALA A 599 12.58 -18.09 18.41
N LEU A 600 11.77 -19.13 18.56
CA LEU A 600 11.36 -19.64 19.87
C LEU A 600 12.56 -20.10 20.70
N GLY A 601 12.56 -19.77 21.98
CA GLY A 601 13.65 -20.10 22.91
C GLY A 601 14.75 -19.04 23.01
N THR A 602 14.64 -17.90 22.29
CA THR A 602 15.58 -16.78 22.37
C THR A 602 15.13 -15.64 23.28
N GLU A 603 13.94 -15.73 23.89
CA GLU A 603 13.28 -14.67 24.65
C GLU A 603 14.10 -14.18 25.85
N SER A 604 14.86 -15.09 26.48
CA SER A 604 15.69 -14.77 27.66
C SER A 604 17.14 -14.40 27.32
N LEU A 605 17.50 -14.45 26.04
CA LEU A 605 18.88 -14.15 25.64
C LEU A 605 19.12 -12.65 25.52
N PRO A 606 20.32 -12.18 25.90
CA PRO A 606 20.64 -10.76 25.78
C PRO A 606 20.74 -10.35 24.31
N ARG A 607 20.40 -9.08 24.04
CA ARG A 607 20.61 -8.46 22.74
C ARG A 607 22.09 -8.58 22.32
N GLY A 608 22.33 -8.94 21.06
CA GLY A 608 23.66 -9.17 20.54
C GLY A 608 24.20 -10.60 20.75
N ALA A 609 23.47 -11.46 21.46
CA ALA A 609 23.86 -12.86 21.57
C ALA A 609 23.79 -13.54 20.18
N ARG A 610 24.84 -14.28 19.85
CA ARG A 610 24.84 -15.09 18.63
C ARG A 610 24.24 -16.47 18.92
N VAL A 611 23.41 -16.91 18.01
CA VAL A 611 22.65 -18.16 18.15
C VAL A 611 22.67 -18.93 16.84
N ARG A 612 22.54 -20.26 16.96
CA ARG A 612 22.18 -21.12 15.83
C ARG A 612 20.73 -21.53 16.03
N VAL A 613 19.92 -21.34 15.00
CA VAL A 613 18.50 -21.64 15.00
C VAL A 613 18.19 -22.69 13.94
N ARG A 614 17.20 -23.52 14.21
CA ARG A 614 16.63 -24.47 13.24
C ARG A 614 15.37 -23.88 12.66
N LEU A 615 15.26 -23.86 11.33
CA LEU A 615 14.05 -23.50 10.62
C LEU A 615 13.03 -24.63 10.72
N THR A 616 11.84 -24.33 11.16
CA THR A 616 10.76 -25.30 11.38
C THR A 616 9.65 -25.21 10.33
N GLY A 617 9.59 -24.12 9.58
CA GLY A 617 8.66 -23.90 8.48
C GLY A 617 8.79 -22.52 7.88
N SER A 618 8.44 -22.41 6.61
CA SER A 618 8.31 -21.16 5.87
C SER A 618 7.01 -21.16 5.09
N ASP A 619 6.39 -20.00 4.92
CA ASP A 619 5.25 -19.80 4.04
C ASP A 619 5.51 -18.61 3.10
N LEU A 620 5.59 -18.89 1.82
CA LEU A 620 5.84 -17.90 0.78
C LEU A 620 4.65 -16.96 0.53
N LEU A 621 3.45 -17.34 0.97
CA LEU A 621 2.24 -16.53 0.82
C LEU A 621 2.09 -15.52 1.96
N THR A 622 2.32 -15.95 3.21
CA THR A 622 2.29 -15.06 4.38
C THR A 622 3.64 -14.41 4.65
N LEU A 623 4.71 -14.86 3.98
CA LEU A 623 6.11 -14.46 4.20
C LEU A 623 6.61 -14.75 5.63
N GLU A 624 6.01 -15.71 6.30
CA GLU A 624 6.39 -16.14 7.64
C GLU A 624 7.57 -17.12 7.59
N LEU A 625 8.41 -17.03 8.60
CA LEU A 625 9.51 -17.94 8.84
C LEU A 625 9.48 -18.33 10.32
N HIS A 626 9.36 -19.61 10.59
CA HIS A 626 9.35 -20.16 11.94
C HIS A 626 10.67 -20.83 12.25
N ALA A 627 11.22 -20.53 13.42
CA ALA A 627 12.49 -21.09 13.86
C ALA A 627 12.48 -21.37 15.37
N THR A 628 13.37 -22.27 15.80
CA THR A 628 13.62 -22.57 17.19
C THR A 628 15.12 -22.50 17.49
N LEU A 629 15.46 -22.05 18.68
CA LEU A 629 16.83 -22.04 19.18
C LEU A 629 17.39 -23.46 19.24
N LEU A 630 18.54 -23.67 18.62
CA LEU A 630 19.34 -24.90 18.78
C LEU A 630 20.40 -24.76 19.88
N THR A 631 21.22 -23.73 19.74
CA THR A 631 22.32 -23.48 20.66
C THR A 631 22.74 -22.03 20.63
N ARG A 632 23.24 -21.54 21.75
CA ARG A 632 23.96 -20.28 21.83
C ARG A 632 25.39 -20.47 21.36
N ILE A 633 25.86 -19.59 20.49
CA ILE A 633 27.25 -19.60 20.01
C ILE A 633 28.09 -18.83 21.03
N GLU A 634 29.15 -19.45 21.57
CA GLU A 634 30.10 -18.79 22.42
C GLU A 634 31.03 -17.89 21.58
N ALA A 635 30.58 -16.68 21.35
CA ALA A 635 31.33 -15.63 20.70
C ALA A 635 31.18 -14.32 21.49
N PRO A 636 32.08 -13.35 21.39
CA PRO A 636 31.83 -12.01 21.93
C PRO A 636 30.50 -11.49 21.42
N ALA A 637 29.69 -10.95 22.32
CA ALA A 637 28.43 -10.32 21.92
C ALA A 637 28.72 -9.18 20.94
N VAL A 638 27.89 -9.07 19.91
CA VAL A 638 27.99 -7.97 18.96
C VAL A 638 27.77 -6.66 19.73
N PRO A 639 28.67 -5.68 19.63
CA PRO A 639 28.56 -4.42 20.36
C PRO A 639 27.24 -3.73 20.08
N GLU A 640 26.65 -3.11 21.11
CA GLU A 640 25.35 -2.42 20.97
C GLU A 640 25.37 -1.32 19.88
N ALA A 641 26.51 -0.66 19.68
CA ALA A 641 26.74 0.28 18.59
C ALA A 641 26.62 -0.36 17.19
N ALA A 642 26.97 -1.64 17.06
CA ALA A 642 26.82 -2.39 15.81
C ALA A 642 25.40 -2.96 15.61
N LEU A 643 24.61 -2.99 16.69
CA LEU A 643 23.21 -3.36 16.70
C LEU A 643 22.28 -2.13 16.66
N ALA A 644 22.86 -0.92 16.80
CA ALA A 644 22.10 0.30 16.63
C ALA A 644 21.46 0.29 15.24
N GLU A 645 20.16 0.37 15.22
CA GLU A 645 19.38 0.41 13.99
C GLU A 645 19.90 1.56 13.14
N PRO A 646 20.31 1.32 11.89
CA PRO A 646 20.29 2.40 10.93
C PRO A 646 18.86 2.89 10.83
N GLU A 647 18.67 4.11 10.42
CA GLU A 647 17.38 4.75 10.26
C GLU A 647 16.34 3.73 9.78
N ALA A 648 15.37 3.43 10.67
CA ALA A 648 14.51 2.26 10.63
C ALA A 648 13.48 2.34 9.50
N GLU A 649 13.91 2.39 8.25
CA GLU A 649 12.98 2.27 7.11
C GLU A 649 13.00 0.86 6.49
N ASP A 650 14.03 0.01 6.76
CA ASP A 650 14.25 -1.15 5.89
C ASP A 650 14.06 -2.55 6.50
N GLU A 651 13.90 -2.73 7.81
CA GLU A 651 13.76 -4.08 8.37
C GLU A 651 12.73 -4.15 9.52
N SER A 652 11.45 -4.11 9.16
CA SER A 652 10.40 -4.54 10.08
C SER A 652 10.22 -6.06 9.99
N PRO A 653 10.08 -6.79 11.12
CA PRO A 653 9.67 -8.19 11.09
C PRO A 653 8.29 -8.39 10.46
N ASP A 654 7.52 -7.30 10.42
CA ASP A 654 6.20 -7.23 9.80
C ASP A 654 6.27 -6.69 8.35
N ALA A 655 7.48 -6.49 7.78
CA ALA A 655 7.63 -6.12 6.39
C ALA A 655 6.97 -7.19 5.50
N GLY A 656 5.92 -6.80 4.80
CA GLY A 656 5.12 -7.71 3.98
C GLY A 656 3.99 -8.43 4.72
N ALA A 657 3.77 -8.19 6.01
CA ALA A 657 2.63 -8.76 6.73
C ALA A 657 1.32 -8.46 6.00
N LEU A 658 0.59 -9.53 5.65
CA LEU A 658 -0.68 -9.43 4.95
C LEU A 658 -1.78 -9.00 5.92
N ARG A 659 -2.28 -7.79 5.76
CA ARG A 659 -3.49 -7.34 6.46
C ARG A 659 -4.69 -7.53 5.55
N LEU A 660 -5.44 -8.60 5.82
CA LEU A 660 -6.68 -8.87 5.11
C LEU A 660 -7.81 -8.00 5.67
N ALA A 661 -8.66 -7.51 4.78
CA ALA A 661 -9.87 -6.77 5.13
C ALA A 661 -11.09 -7.71 5.33
N ILE A 662 -10.87 -9.02 5.51
CA ILE A 662 -11.92 -10.00 5.80
C ILE A 662 -12.21 -9.97 7.29
N ASP A 663 -13.44 -9.65 7.63
CA ASP A 663 -13.96 -9.60 8.99
C ASP A 663 -14.80 -10.86 9.26
N LEU A 664 -14.30 -11.72 10.13
CA LEU A 664 -14.98 -12.96 10.51
C LEU A 664 -15.87 -12.78 11.75
N ASP A 665 -15.72 -11.66 12.47
CA ASP A 665 -16.45 -11.40 13.74
C ASP A 665 -17.78 -10.67 13.49
N GLU A 666 -17.98 -10.06 12.32
CA GLU A 666 -19.31 -9.56 11.96
C GLU A 666 -20.30 -10.73 11.84
N PRO A 667 -21.40 -10.75 12.62
CA PRO A 667 -22.45 -11.72 12.39
C PRO A 667 -22.90 -11.61 10.94
N ALA A 668 -23.14 -12.77 10.30
CA ALA A 668 -23.82 -12.76 9.01
C ALA A 668 -25.08 -11.91 9.20
N ALA A 669 -25.26 -10.88 8.35
CA ALA A 669 -26.41 -10.02 8.45
C ALA A 669 -27.64 -10.95 8.37
N ASP A 670 -28.19 -11.28 9.54
CA ASP A 670 -29.49 -11.89 9.64
C ASP A 670 -30.42 -10.96 8.85
N ASP A 671 -31.28 -11.57 8.05
CA ASP A 671 -32.36 -10.93 7.36
C ASP A 671 -33.20 -10.11 8.36
N ALA A 672 -32.69 -8.95 8.73
CA ALA A 672 -33.51 -7.95 9.38
C ALA A 672 -34.55 -7.57 8.37
N ALA A 673 -35.76 -8.07 8.58
CA ALA A 673 -36.95 -7.58 7.92
C ALA A 673 -36.87 -6.05 7.82
N PRO A 674 -37.21 -5.44 6.71
CA PRO A 674 -37.02 -4.02 6.52
C PRO A 674 -37.70 -3.27 7.67
N ALA A 675 -36.87 -2.62 8.48
CA ALA A 675 -37.35 -1.69 9.49
C ALA A 675 -38.21 -0.68 8.75
N ALA A 676 -39.49 -0.63 9.09
CA ALA A 676 -40.43 0.31 8.56
C ALA A 676 -39.85 1.71 8.71
N ALA A 677 -39.44 2.32 7.61
CA ALA A 677 -39.17 3.74 7.57
C ALA A 677 -40.46 4.46 7.96
N ALA A 678 -40.35 5.34 8.94
CA ALA A 678 -41.38 6.15 9.52
C ALA A 678 -42.13 7.02 8.49
#